data_5f1e31663f84c4a462c42d334526d353
#
_entry.id   5f1e31663f84c4a462c42d334526d353
#
_cell.length_a   1.000
_cell.length_b   1.000
_cell.length_c   1.000
_cell.angle_alpha   90.00
_cell.angle_beta   90.00
_cell.angle_gamma   90.00
#
_symmetry.space_group_name_H-M   'P 1'
#
loop_
_entity.id
_entity.type
_entity.pdbx_description
1 polymer ?
#
loop_
_entity_poly.entity_id
_entity_poly.type
_entity_poly.pdbx_seq_one_letter_code
_entity_poly.pdbx_strand_id
1 'polypeptide(L)'
;MLREILVNSSILILSLTEVELAEANPVQTSFSNQFPDVYSLKNSSRKTNFEPKLLQQKQNYLERKSKKISNDIVEITMEKQNQSFPSELNSNPSPLLLPTEQDIKQSQEHLIAITLEQAIELAKRNNQQLKIAILQLESSRAGLAEAMAALYPNLSFSTTATRVLSASGELAAQANEKQQIATLNGFETQLQNSQALVNFLQGRVNAKQEELDQINNIIVPSPPTDIAPDLAQQIEALSPFFVPQSAVTQLAGQTQIQKSIELEFLTRDLQQAQTSLQSQQNQIASTRQSISQISNFVTTTVDGKLSLSYKIYSPGRQANINSAKETLRINELEVTRIEDQLILDVALAYYDLQQADAQVLIFQNDVNDRSKRLESIELMLNVGLATKLDLLNAQVDLDNAIQELRNNQAIQKTTSRNLATILNLPASITPTSADPVSQTGVWQLPLDETILLAFKNRVELEQRLAQRQRSGAEQQLALAAIRPSLSLFAEYNVLSLATEDPNPFTPKGTEDGYAFGLNFNWLFFDGGAATSRAKQAATGMAIAEQQYSETANNIRLEVERAYYQLQPQLRNIETATQSIKRAEEALQAAEIRFDLGVNTQTEVLDARNRLVRAQNNLINAIITYNRSFAQLQRAAGFRRGKN
;
A
#
# COMPACT_ATOMS: atom_id res chain seq x y z
N MET A 1 29.55 -26.50 -29.95
CA MET A 1 28.17 -26.16 -29.59
C MET A 1 27.98 -24.66 -29.35
N LEU A 2 28.67 -24.01 -28.38
CA LEU A 2 28.60 -22.54 -28.19
C LEU A 2 29.10 -21.76 -29.42
N ARG A 3 30.18 -22.24 -30.08
CA ARG A 3 30.72 -21.65 -31.33
C ARG A 3 29.72 -21.73 -32.49
N GLU A 4 29.01 -22.84 -32.61
CA GLU A 4 27.99 -23.02 -33.68
C GLU A 4 26.73 -22.18 -33.43
N ILE A 5 26.34 -21.97 -32.18
CA ILE A 5 25.20 -21.12 -31.80
C ILE A 5 25.52 -19.65 -32.10
N LEU A 6 26.73 -19.19 -31.79
CA LEU A 6 27.15 -17.80 -32.01
C LEU A 6 27.43 -17.49 -33.47
N VAL A 7 28.04 -18.43 -34.21
CA VAL A 7 28.27 -18.28 -35.65
C VAL A 7 26.95 -18.32 -36.43
N ASN A 8 26.02 -19.22 -36.07
CA ASN A 8 24.69 -19.26 -36.67
C ASN A 8 23.84 -18.01 -36.29
N SER A 9 24.01 -17.42 -35.10
CA SER A 9 23.38 -16.17 -34.76
C SER A 9 23.91 -14.98 -35.55
N SER A 10 25.21 -14.96 -35.84
CA SER A 10 25.84 -13.91 -36.67
C SER A 10 25.43 -14.01 -38.14
N ILE A 11 25.23 -15.23 -38.66
CA ILE A 11 24.72 -15.48 -40.03
C ILE A 11 23.23 -15.14 -40.12
N LEU A 12 22.46 -15.38 -39.06
CA LEU A 12 21.03 -15.05 -39.01
C LEU A 12 20.78 -13.54 -39.00
N ILE A 13 21.67 -12.75 -38.42
CA ILE A 13 21.56 -11.27 -38.39
C ILE A 13 21.85 -10.69 -39.78
N LEU A 14 22.71 -11.33 -40.58
CA LEU A 14 22.99 -10.92 -41.95
C LEU A 14 21.86 -11.27 -42.94
N SER A 15 20.98 -12.23 -42.57
CA SER A 15 19.82 -12.62 -43.39
C SER A 15 18.50 -11.98 -42.99
N LEU A 16 18.43 -11.24 -41.87
CA LEU A 16 17.21 -10.61 -41.34
C LEU A 16 16.99 -9.17 -41.82
N THR A 17 17.70 -8.72 -42.86
CA THR A 17 17.36 -7.46 -43.55
C THR A 17 16.26 -7.62 -44.61
N GLU A 18 15.82 -8.83 -44.87
CA GLU A 18 14.67 -9.10 -45.74
C GLU A 18 13.91 -10.32 -45.22
N VAL A 19 12.94 -10.15 -44.30
CA VAL A 19 11.72 -11.00 -44.24
C VAL A 19 10.77 -10.46 -43.14
N GLU A 20 9.51 -10.38 -43.49
CA GLU A 20 8.35 -10.01 -42.72
C GLU A 20 8.05 -10.88 -41.50
N LEU A 21 7.35 -10.26 -40.52
CA LEU A 21 6.80 -10.85 -39.32
C LEU A 21 5.87 -12.05 -39.59
N ALA A 22 6.18 -13.18 -38.98
CA ALA A 22 5.23 -14.27 -38.78
C ALA A 22 5.37 -14.83 -37.37
N GLU A 23 4.23 -14.97 -36.69
CA GLU A 23 4.04 -15.43 -35.31
C GLU A 23 4.55 -16.87 -35.09
N ALA A 24 5.20 -17.16 -33.96
CA ALA A 24 5.51 -18.53 -33.54
C ALA A 24 5.38 -18.75 -32.04
N ASN A 25 4.63 -19.79 -31.69
CA ASN A 25 4.33 -20.33 -30.36
C ASN A 25 5.57 -20.92 -29.64
N PRO A 26 5.55 -21.00 -28.29
CA PRO A 26 6.66 -21.51 -27.50
C PRO A 26 6.70 -23.05 -27.46
N VAL A 27 7.87 -23.63 -27.74
CA VAL A 27 8.16 -25.05 -27.56
C VAL A 27 8.88 -25.30 -26.24
N GLN A 28 8.31 -26.18 -25.42
CA GLN A 28 8.94 -26.75 -24.25
C GLN A 28 10.03 -27.75 -24.62
N THR A 29 11.22 -27.64 -24.07
CA THR A 29 12.22 -28.71 -24.09
C THR A 29 12.74 -29.02 -22.69
N SER A 30 12.53 -30.28 -22.33
CA SER A 30 13.07 -30.95 -21.14
C SER A 30 14.55 -31.31 -21.35
N PHE A 31 15.40 -31.02 -20.36
CA PHE A 31 16.78 -31.53 -20.35
C PHE A 31 16.97 -32.51 -19.20
N SER A 32 17.39 -33.73 -19.56
CA SER A 32 17.85 -34.79 -18.65
C SER A 32 19.36 -34.74 -18.45
N ASN A 33 19.76 -35.06 -17.22
CA ASN A 33 21.14 -35.16 -16.71
C ASN A 33 22.02 -36.17 -17.48
N GLN A 34 23.27 -35.76 -17.72
CA GLN A 34 24.44 -36.66 -17.69
C GLN A 34 25.74 -35.82 -17.69
N PHE A 35 26.53 -35.94 -16.63
CA PHE A 35 27.94 -35.56 -16.58
C PHE A 35 28.78 -36.77 -16.16
N PRO A 36 29.90 -37.06 -16.84
CA PRO A 36 30.85 -38.07 -16.39
C PRO A 36 31.95 -37.47 -15.51
N ASP A 37 32.37 -38.28 -14.53
CA ASP A 37 33.52 -38.11 -13.66
C ASP A 37 34.86 -38.08 -14.40
N VAL A 38 35.73 -37.14 -14.09
CA VAL A 38 37.19 -37.30 -14.31
C VAL A 38 38.04 -36.53 -13.27
N TYR A 39 38.87 -37.32 -12.57
CA TYR A 39 40.16 -37.11 -11.93
C TYR A 39 40.27 -36.63 -10.51
N SER A 40 40.70 -37.64 -9.73
CA SER A 40 41.36 -37.54 -8.45
C SER A 40 42.80 -37.01 -8.55
N LEU A 41 43.17 -36.10 -7.66
CA LEU A 41 44.55 -35.94 -7.19
C LEU A 41 44.58 -35.83 -5.68
N LYS A 42 45.27 -36.81 -5.10
CA LYS A 42 45.71 -36.86 -3.67
C LYS A 42 46.83 -35.83 -3.43
N ASN A 43 46.79 -35.01 -2.39
CA ASN A 43 47.62 -35.17 -1.20
C ASN A 43 47.64 -33.93 -0.29
N SER A 44 47.50 -34.28 0.96
CA SER A 44 48.12 -33.85 2.20
C SER A 44 47.79 -32.49 2.84
N SER A 45 46.99 -32.65 3.87
CA SER A 45 47.19 -32.17 5.26
C SER A 45 47.31 -30.66 5.56
N ARG A 46 46.23 -30.09 6.02
CA ARG A 46 46.07 -29.61 7.42
C ARG A 46 44.61 -29.25 7.68
N LYS A 47 44.07 -29.93 8.69
CA LYS A 47 42.70 -29.77 9.16
C LYS A 47 42.51 -28.39 9.82
N THR A 48 41.64 -27.60 9.31
CA THR A 48 40.79 -26.70 10.09
C THR A 48 39.36 -27.01 9.71
N ASN A 49 38.65 -27.66 10.61
CA ASN A 49 37.24 -27.99 10.50
C ASN A 49 36.43 -26.69 10.54
N PHE A 50 35.98 -26.25 9.40
CA PHE A 50 34.82 -25.34 9.30
C PHE A 50 33.69 -26.17 8.73
N GLU A 51 32.68 -26.47 9.58
CA GLU A 51 31.55 -27.33 9.22
C GLU A 51 30.62 -26.65 8.21
N PRO A 52 30.55 -27.11 6.96
CA PRO A 52 29.57 -26.62 6.00
C PRO A 52 28.14 -27.06 6.37
N LYS A 53 27.97 -28.02 7.26
CA LYS A 53 26.66 -28.53 7.70
C LYS A 53 25.82 -27.51 8.49
N LEU A 54 26.44 -26.59 9.25
CA LEU A 54 25.72 -25.63 10.07
C LEU A 54 25.11 -24.50 9.22
N LEU A 55 25.79 -24.11 8.14
CA LEU A 55 25.26 -23.10 7.18
C LEU A 55 24.12 -23.66 6.36
N GLN A 56 24.23 -24.92 5.93
CA GLN A 56 23.17 -25.59 5.16
C GLN A 56 21.93 -25.89 6.02
N GLN A 57 22.13 -26.26 7.31
CA GLN A 57 21.00 -26.41 8.24
C GLN A 57 20.33 -25.08 8.57
N LYS A 58 21.07 -23.98 8.69
CA LYS A 58 20.51 -22.65 8.90
C LYS A 58 19.77 -22.13 7.65
N GLN A 59 20.29 -22.37 6.47
CA GLN A 59 19.62 -22.05 5.21
C GLN A 59 18.32 -22.86 5.03
N ASN A 60 18.37 -24.17 5.24
CA ASN A 60 17.20 -25.04 5.18
C ASN A 60 16.15 -24.70 6.27
N TYR A 61 16.59 -24.25 7.45
CA TYR A 61 15.69 -23.78 8.50
C TYR A 61 15.01 -22.46 8.13
N LEU A 62 15.74 -21.50 7.54
CA LEU A 62 15.20 -20.22 7.08
C LEU A 62 14.27 -20.39 5.86
N GLU A 63 14.62 -21.28 4.92
CA GLU A 63 13.72 -21.60 3.80
C GLU A 63 12.46 -22.34 4.25
N ARG A 64 12.56 -23.27 5.19
CA ARG A 64 11.38 -23.94 5.76
C ARG A 64 10.51 -22.99 6.55
N LYS A 65 11.11 -22.05 7.29
CA LYS A 65 10.37 -21.02 8.05
C LYS A 65 9.72 -19.99 7.13
N SER A 66 10.39 -19.57 6.06
CA SER A 66 9.86 -18.68 5.03
C SER A 66 8.72 -19.33 4.23
N LYS A 67 8.89 -20.58 3.78
CA LYS A 67 7.83 -21.36 3.14
C LYS A 67 6.65 -21.65 4.07
N LYS A 68 6.92 -21.93 5.35
CA LYS A 68 5.85 -22.17 6.32
C LYS A 68 5.07 -20.88 6.62
N ILE A 69 5.74 -19.73 6.77
CA ILE A 69 5.07 -18.43 6.94
C ILE A 69 4.31 -18.02 5.68
N SER A 70 4.86 -18.27 4.49
CA SER A 70 4.17 -18.00 3.21
C SER A 70 2.96 -18.91 3.02
N ASN A 71 3.06 -20.20 3.33
CA ASN A 71 1.94 -21.13 3.25
C ASN A 71 0.92 -20.89 4.37
N ASP A 72 1.34 -20.61 5.61
CA ASP A 72 0.44 -20.31 6.72
C ASP A 72 -0.35 -19.00 6.48
N ILE A 73 0.24 -17.99 5.83
CA ILE A 73 -0.49 -16.76 5.45
C ILE A 73 -1.43 -17.02 4.26
N VAL A 74 -1.03 -17.83 3.28
CA VAL A 74 -1.88 -18.20 2.14
C VAL A 74 -2.94 -19.22 2.56
N GLU A 75 -2.63 -20.20 3.42
CA GLU A 75 -3.61 -21.16 3.96
C GLU A 75 -4.55 -20.52 4.97
N ILE A 76 -4.10 -19.64 5.86
CA ILE A 76 -4.99 -18.89 6.77
C ILE A 76 -5.92 -17.97 5.98
N THR A 77 -5.50 -17.47 4.82
CA THR A 77 -6.39 -16.68 3.93
C THR A 77 -7.33 -17.57 3.11
N MET A 78 -6.96 -18.81 2.85
CA MET A 78 -7.77 -19.74 2.04
C MET A 78 -8.66 -20.70 2.86
N GLU A 79 -8.25 -21.12 4.06
CA GLU A 79 -8.96 -22.14 4.84
C GLU A 79 -10.09 -21.60 5.74
N LYS A 80 -10.09 -20.30 6.09
CA LYS A 80 -11.23 -19.64 6.73
C LYS A 80 -12.31 -19.14 5.75
N GLN A 81 -12.15 -19.38 4.46
CA GLN A 81 -13.08 -18.91 3.42
C GLN A 81 -14.30 -19.80 3.18
N ASN A 82 -14.60 -20.78 4.03
CA ASN A 82 -15.74 -21.67 3.82
C ASN A 82 -17.04 -21.28 4.54
N GLN A 83 -17.18 -20.03 5.00
CA GLN A 83 -18.52 -19.46 5.08
C GLN A 83 -18.81 -18.84 3.70
N SER A 84 -19.58 -19.54 2.89
CA SER A 84 -19.97 -19.07 1.56
C SER A 84 -20.88 -17.87 1.69
N PHE A 85 -20.30 -16.67 1.72
CA PHE A 85 -21.08 -15.46 1.50
C PHE A 85 -21.73 -15.54 0.10
N PRO A 86 -22.97 -15.06 -0.05
CA PRO A 86 -23.58 -14.94 -1.37
C PRO A 86 -22.63 -14.23 -2.35
N SER A 87 -22.53 -14.72 -3.57
CA SER A 87 -21.65 -14.14 -4.61
C SER A 87 -21.94 -12.66 -4.88
N GLU A 88 -23.13 -12.21 -4.56
CA GLU A 88 -23.59 -10.82 -4.66
C GLU A 88 -22.81 -9.86 -3.75
N LEU A 89 -22.21 -10.34 -2.66
CA LEU A 89 -21.40 -9.54 -1.74
C LEU A 89 -19.94 -9.41 -2.18
N ASN A 90 -19.56 -9.94 -3.32
CA ASN A 90 -18.21 -9.78 -3.84
C ASN A 90 -18.04 -8.37 -4.43
N SER A 91 -16.87 -7.78 -4.24
CA SER A 91 -16.48 -6.54 -4.91
C SER A 91 -16.49 -6.72 -6.43
N ASN A 92 -16.73 -5.63 -7.18
CA ASN A 92 -16.64 -5.64 -8.65
C ASN A 92 -15.29 -6.22 -9.10
N PRO A 93 -15.27 -7.29 -9.92
CA PRO A 93 -14.02 -7.92 -10.38
C PRO A 93 -13.21 -7.03 -11.35
N SER A 94 -13.83 -6.01 -11.92
CA SER A 94 -13.20 -5.11 -12.91
C SER A 94 -13.13 -3.68 -12.39
N PRO A 95 -12.16 -3.33 -11.51
CA PRO A 95 -12.09 -2.02 -10.85
C PRO A 95 -11.83 -0.85 -11.81
N LEU A 96 -11.38 -1.12 -13.04
CA LEU A 96 -11.12 -0.10 -14.07
C LEU A 96 -12.35 0.23 -14.93
N LEU A 97 -13.42 -0.55 -14.83
CA LEU A 97 -14.66 -0.30 -15.56
C LEU A 97 -15.61 0.51 -14.69
N LEU A 98 -15.92 1.71 -15.14
CA LEU A 98 -16.97 2.51 -14.52
C LEU A 98 -18.34 1.90 -14.87
N PRO A 99 -19.30 1.92 -13.93
CA PRO A 99 -20.65 1.45 -14.21
C PRO A 99 -21.31 2.31 -15.27
N THR A 100 -22.03 1.67 -16.19
CA THR A 100 -22.80 2.38 -17.21
C THR A 100 -24.08 2.98 -16.61
N GLU A 101 -24.69 3.92 -17.32
CA GLU A 101 -25.99 4.50 -16.90
C GLU A 101 -27.08 3.41 -16.76
N GLN A 102 -27.00 2.35 -17.58
CA GLN A 102 -27.90 1.20 -17.50
C GLN A 102 -27.67 0.37 -16.24
N ASP A 103 -26.41 0.16 -15.83
CA ASP A 103 -26.07 -0.55 -14.60
C ASP A 103 -26.61 0.18 -13.37
N ILE A 104 -26.53 1.52 -13.38
CA ILE A 104 -27.05 2.35 -12.28
C ILE A 104 -28.59 2.33 -12.23
N LYS A 105 -29.27 2.40 -13.38
CA LYS A 105 -30.72 2.40 -13.45
C LYS A 105 -31.36 1.04 -13.18
N GLN A 106 -30.69 -0.06 -13.49
CA GLN A 106 -31.18 -1.44 -13.29
C GLN A 106 -30.86 -2.01 -11.90
N SER A 107 -30.07 -1.31 -11.07
CA SER A 107 -29.78 -1.73 -9.70
C SER A 107 -31.06 -1.72 -8.86
N GLN A 108 -31.72 -2.85 -8.74
CA GLN A 108 -32.72 -3.04 -7.67
C GLN A 108 -31.99 -3.01 -6.32
N GLU A 109 -32.47 -2.19 -5.39
CA GLU A 109 -31.92 -2.17 -4.03
C GLU A 109 -32.24 -3.48 -3.31
N HIS A 110 -31.21 -4.29 -3.04
CA HIS A 110 -31.31 -5.48 -2.22
C HIS A 110 -30.89 -5.15 -0.78
N LEU A 111 -31.85 -5.22 0.14
CA LEU A 111 -31.59 -5.08 1.57
C LEU A 111 -30.97 -6.37 2.10
N ILE A 112 -29.78 -6.30 2.68
CA ILE A 112 -29.08 -7.43 3.27
C ILE A 112 -28.73 -7.10 4.72
N ALA A 113 -29.27 -7.89 5.65
CA ALA A 113 -28.92 -7.79 7.06
C ALA A 113 -27.57 -8.47 7.31
N ILE A 114 -26.62 -7.73 7.86
CA ILE A 114 -25.27 -8.20 8.17
C ILE A 114 -24.96 -7.96 9.64
N THR A 115 -24.18 -8.86 10.25
CA THR A 115 -23.64 -8.68 11.61
C THR A 115 -22.32 -7.89 11.54
N LEU A 116 -21.90 -7.34 12.69
CA LEU A 116 -20.60 -6.66 12.80
C LEU A 116 -19.44 -7.58 12.40
N GLU A 117 -19.48 -8.85 12.79
CA GLU A 117 -18.43 -9.81 12.47
C GLU A 117 -18.36 -10.07 10.96
N GLN A 118 -19.52 -10.26 10.32
CA GLN A 118 -19.62 -10.40 8.86
C GLN A 118 -19.14 -9.13 8.13
N ALA A 119 -19.47 -7.95 8.63
CA ALA A 119 -19.03 -6.70 8.06
C ALA A 119 -17.50 -6.57 8.11
N ILE A 120 -16.85 -6.92 9.24
CA ILE A 120 -15.39 -6.92 9.38
C ILE A 120 -14.75 -7.91 8.40
N GLU A 121 -15.31 -9.11 8.26
CA GLU A 121 -14.78 -10.12 7.35
C GLU A 121 -14.92 -9.70 5.87
N LEU A 122 -16.08 -9.15 5.48
CA LEU A 122 -16.30 -8.58 4.15
C LEU A 122 -15.33 -7.44 3.84
N ALA A 123 -15.11 -6.57 4.82
CA ALA A 123 -14.16 -5.46 4.66
C ALA A 123 -12.73 -5.98 4.42
N LYS A 124 -12.26 -6.94 5.22
CA LYS A 124 -10.93 -7.55 5.03
C LYS A 124 -10.77 -8.17 3.66
N ARG A 125 -11.82 -8.74 3.11
CA ARG A 125 -11.82 -9.37 1.79
C ARG A 125 -11.88 -8.36 0.64
N ASN A 126 -12.68 -7.30 0.78
CA ASN A 126 -13.07 -6.43 -0.32
C ASN A 126 -12.36 -5.09 -0.31
N ASN A 127 -11.88 -4.60 0.84
CA ASN A 127 -11.37 -3.25 0.99
C ASN A 127 -10.17 -2.98 0.07
N GLN A 128 -10.26 -1.87 -0.67
CA GLN A 128 -9.26 -1.51 -1.67
C GLN A 128 -7.95 -1.03 -1.02
N GLN A 129 -8.02 -0.31 0.11
CA GLN A 129 -6.81 0.18 0.80
C GLN A 129 -5.97 -0.98 1.34
N LEU A 130 -6.63 -2.00 1.89
CA LEU A 130 -5.94 -3.21 2.35
C LEU A 130 -5.32 -3.97 1.18
N LYS A 131 -6.03 -4.09 0.04
CA LYS A 131 -5.48 -4.69 -1.19
C LYS A 131 -4.26 -3.92 -1.71
N ILE A 132 -4.30 -2.59 -1.71
CA ILE A 132 -3.15 -1.75 -2.10
C ILE A 132 -1.96 -2.01 -1.19
N ALA A 133 -2.17 -2.07 0.13
CA ALA A 133 -1.09 -2.35 1.08
C ALA A 133 -0.47 -3.74 0.88
N ILE A 134 -1.29 -4.75 0.57
CA ILE A 134 -0.82 -6.11 0.24
C ILE A 134 0.02 -6.09 -1.05
N LEU A 135 -0.40 -5.36 -2.09
CA LEU A 135 0.38 -5.21 -3.32
C LEU A 135 1.70 -4.46 -3.09
N GLN A 136 1.72 -3.46 -2.21
CA GLN A 136 2.96 -2.78 -1.80
C GLN A 136 3.90 -3.71 -1.04
N LEU A 137 3.36 -4.59 -0.21
CA LEU A 137 4.11 -5.64 0.46
C LEU A 137 4.73 -6.61 -0.55
N GLU A 138 3.97 -7.05 -1.55
CA GLU A 138 4.46 -7.92 -2.63
C GLU A 138 5.56 -7.25 -3.45
N SER A 139 5.39 -5.97 -3.78
CA SER A 139 6.44 -5.14 -4.41
C SER A 139 7.72 -5.10 -3.58
N SER A 140 7.60 -4.98 -2.26
CA SER A 140 8.77 -4.98 -1.36
C SER A 140 9.45 -6.35 -1.28
N ARG A 141 8.69 -7.44 -1.39
CA ARG A 141 9.25 -8.79 -1.50
C ARG A 141 10.07 -8.96 -2.78
N ALA A 142 9.55 -8.45 -3.89
CA ALA A 142 10.29 -8.41 -5.16
C ALA A 142 11.56 -7.56 -5.03
N GLY A 143 11.50 -6.40 -4.36
CA GLY A 143 12.66 -5.55 -4.09
C GLY A 143 13.73 -6.23 -3.20
N LEU A 144 13.31 -7.03 -2.22
CA LEU A 144 14.24 -7.85 -1.45
C LEU A 144 14.88 -8.94 -2.32
N ALA A 145 14.09 -9.61 -3.17
CA ALA A 145 14.60 -10.62 -4.10
C ALA A 145 15.60 -10.00 -5.08
N GLU A 146 15.34 -8.80 -5.59
CA GLU A 146 16.27 -8.03 -6.42
C GLU A 146 17.58 -7.73 -5.67
N ALA A 147 17.50 -7.25 -4.41
CA ALA A 147 18.69 -7.00 -3.60
C ALA A 147 19.49 -8.30 -3.34
N MET A 148 18.81 -9.43 -3.16
CA MET A 148 19.43 -10.75 -2.99
C MET A 148 20.02 -11.29 -4.30
N ALA A 149 19.52 -10.88 -5.47
CA ALA A 149 20.09 -11.25 -6.77
C ALA A 149 21.55 -10.80 -6.92
N ALA A 150 21.97 -9.75 -6.17
CA ALA A 150 23.37 -9.33 -6.11
C ALA A 150 24.32 -10.39 -5.48
N LEU A 151 23.79 -11.47 -4.91
CA LEU A 151 24.57 -12.64 -4.43
C LEU A 151 24.97 -13.59 -5.55
N TYR A 152 24.38 -13.50 -6.72
CA TYR A 152 24.58 -14.38 -7.85
C TYR A 152 25.39 -13.70 -8.96
N PRO A 153 26.04 -14.48 -9.84
CA PRO A 153 26.71 -13.93 -11.00
C PRO A 153 25.69 -13.38 -12.00
N ASN A 154 26.10 -12.34 -12.71
CA ASN A 154 25.35 -11.76 -13.82
C ASN A 154 25.94 -12.29 -15.14
N LEU A 155 25.10 -12.84 -16.02
CA LEU A 155 25.43 -13.24 -17.36
C LEU A 155 24.70 -12.31 -18.34
N SER A 156 25.45 -11.62 -19.18
CA SER A 156 24.90 -10.72 -20.19
C SER A 156 25.45 -11.06 -21.57
N PHE A 157 24.59 -10.96 -22.57
CA PHE A 157 24.96 -11.02 -23.99
C PHE A 157 24.70 -9.66 -24.61
N SER A 158 25.68 -9.14 -25.32
CA SER A 158 25.56 -7.93 -26.11
C SER A 158 26.09 -8.19 -27.53
N THR A 159 25.46 -7.62 -28.54
CA THR A 159 25.96 -7.61 -29.90
C THR A 159 25.91 -6.21 -30.45
N THR A 160 26.99 -5.82 -31.09
CA THR A 160 27.14 -4.51 -31.73
C THR A 160 27.52 -4.68 -33.16
N ALA A 161 26.74 -4.16 -34.10
CA ALA A 161 27.07 -4.09 -35.51
C ALA A 161 27.38 -2.62 -35.85
N THR A 162 28.61 -2.37 -36.26
CA THR A 162 29.06 -1.03 -36.61
C THR A 162 29.58 -1.04 -38.03
N ARG A 163 29.09 -0.13 -38.86
CA ARG A 163 29.63 0.12 -40.20
C ARG A 163 30.26 1.49 -40.25
N VAL A 164 31.56 1.51 -40.43
CA VAL A 164 32.37 2.73 -40.42
C VAL A 164 32.93 2.98 -41.80
N LEU A 165 32.74 4.19 -42.31
CA LEU A 165 33.39 4.66 -43.54
C LEU A 165 34.69 5.38 -43.13
N SER A 166 35.84 4.89 -43.61
CA SER A 166 37.12 5.47 -43.28
C SER A 166 37.69 6.31 -44.40
N ALA A 167 38.27 7.47 -44.07
CA ALA A 167 38.97 8.32 -45.04
C ALA A 167 40.39 7.81 -45.24
N SER A 168 40.85 7.74 -46.45
CA SER A 168 42.09 7.17 -47.01
C SER A 168 43.27 7.06 -46.06
N GLY A 169 43.72 5.84 -45.86
CA GLY A 169 44.71 5.58 -44.84
C GLY A 169 46.14 5.51 -45.23
N GLU A 170 46.94 6.00 -44.41
CA GLU A 170 48.34 5.61 -44.32
C GLU A 170 48.49 4.39 -43.40
N LEU A 171 49.43 3.54 -43.76
CA LEU A 171 49.73 2.27 -43.11
C LEU A 171 49.90 2.32 -41.56
N ALA A 172 50.22 3.49 -41.02
CA ALA A 172 50.34 3.69 -39.57
C ALA A 172 49.02 3.69 -38.80
N ALA A 173 47.90 3.83 -39.49
CA ALA A 173 46.57 3.86 -38.90
C ALA A 173 46.01 2.45 -38.51
N GLN A 174 46.50 1.39 -39.16
CA GLN A 174 45.95 0.04 -38.99
C GLN A 174 46.09 -0.57 -37.58
N ALA A 175 47.19 -0.29 -36.89
CA ALA A 175 47.41 -0.74 -35.51
C ALA A 175 46.55 0.05 -34.51
N ASN A 176 46.47 1.38 -34.72
CA ASN A 176 45.61 2.24 -33.89
C ASN A 176 44.13 2.02 -34.16
N GLU A 177 43.76 1.64 -35.38
CA GLU A 177 42.39 1.35 -35.81
C GLU A 177 41.82 0.16 -35.03
N LYS A 178 42.54 -0.94 -34.88
CA LYS A 178 42.11 -2.11 -34.07
C LYS A 178 41.90 -1.75 -32.60
N GLN A 179 42.80 -0.93 -32.06
CA GLN A 179 42.70 -0.52 -30.68
C GLN A 179 41.54 0.46 -30.46
N GLN A 180 41.29 1.35 -31.43
CA GLN A 180 40.17 2.29 -31.36
C GLN A 180 38.82 1.59 -31.54
N ILE A 181 38.69 0.57 -32.41
CA ILE A 181 37.49 -0.22 -32.57
C ILE A 181 37.19 -1.01 -31.28
N ALA A 182 38.20 -1.62 -30.68
CA ALA A 182 38.02 -2.33 -29.41
C ALA A 182 37.58 -1.37 -28.28
N THR A 183 38.13 -0.16 -28.25
CA THR A 183 37.72 0.88 -27.28
C THR A 183 36.29 1.34 -27.53
N LEU A 184 35.90 1.51 -28.80
CA LEU A 184 34.54 1.89 -29.17
C LEU A 184 33.51 0.84 -28.71
N ASN A 185 33.79 -0.43 -28.92
CA ASN A 185 32.92 -1.52 -28.47
C ASN A 185 32.79 -1.55 -26.94
N GLY A 186 33.86 -1.23 -26.23
CA GLY A 186 33.83 -1.06 -24.77
C GLY A 186 32.92 0.08 -24.33
N PHE A 187 33.01 1.25 -24.98
CA PHE A 187 32.15 2.39 -24.70
C PHE A 187 30.68 2.14 -25.04
N GLU A 188 30.41 1.45 -26.14
CA GLU A 188 29.03 1.10 -26.55
C GLU A 188 28.37 0.14 -25.56
N THR A 189 29.12 -0.81 -25.01
CA THR A 189 28.64 -1.70 -23.96
C THR A 189 28.32 -0.92 -22.68
N GLN A 190 29.18 0.04 -22.30
CA GLN A 190 28.91 0.91 -21.17
C GLN A 190 27.68 1.80 -21.41
N LEU A 191 27.49 2.29 -22.64
CA LEU A 191 26.35 3.12 -23.01
C LEU A 191 25.01 2.36 -22.84
N GLN A 192 24.95 1.10 -23.29
CA GLN A 192 23.76 0.28 -23.13
C GLN A 192 23.38 0.09 -21.67
N ASN A 193 24.38 -0.17 -20.82
CA ASN A 193 24.17 -0.30 -19.37
C ASN A 193 23.68 1.04 -18.75
N SER A 194 24.26 2.14 -19.20
CA SER A 194 23.86 3.48 -18.72
C SER A 194 22.48 3.88 -19.24
N GLN A 195 22.11 3.50 -20.46
CA GLN A 195 20.77 3.71 -21.02
C GLN A 195 19.70 2.94 -20.23
N ALA A 196 19.99 1.67 -19.91
CA ALA A 196 19.10 0.85 -19.08
C ALA A 196 18.90 1.48 -17.70
N LEU A 197 19.99 2.00 -17.09
CA LEU A 197 19.93 2.71 -15.81
C LEU A 197 19.08 3.98 -15.90
N VAL A 198 19.28 4.80 -16.94
CA VAL A 198 18.49 6.02 -17.14
C VAL A 198 17.03 5.69 -17.33
N ASN A 199 16.68 4.69 -18.14
CA ASN A 199 15.28 4.27 -18.33
C ASN A 199 14.64 3.78 -17.04
N PHE A 200 15.38 3.03 -16.24
CA PHE A 200 14.92 2.57 -14.93
C PHE A 200 14.65 3.74 -13.96
N LEU A 201 15.60 4.66 -13.87
CA LEU A 201 15.47 5.86 -13.00
C LEU A 201 14.33 6.76 -13.48
N GLN A 202 14.18 6.96 -14.79
CA GLN A 202 13.07 7.74 -15.36
C GLN A 202 11.71 7.14 -15.00
N GLY A 203 11.57 5.82 -15.09
CA GLY A 203 10.35 5.13 -14.68
C GLY A 203 10.03 5.34 -13.19
N ARG A 204 11.05 5.32 -12.34
CA ARG A 204 10.90 5.58 -10.90
C ARG A 204 10.53 7.03 -10.59
N VAL A 205 11.15 7.99 -11.30
CA VAL A 205 10.80 9.43 -11.16
C VAL A 205 9.35 9.66 -11.57
N ASN A 206 8.92 9.12 -12.71
CA ASN A 206 7.56 9.27 -13.19
C ASN A 206 6.53 8.67 -12.21
N ALA A 207 6.78 7.47 -11.70
CA ALA A 207 5.93 6.84 -10.70
C ALA A 207 5.84 7.67 -9.40
N LYS A 208 6.95 8.26 -8.98
CA LYS A 208 6.98 9.14 -7.80
C LYS A 208 6.31 10.49 -8.05
N GLN A 209 6.40 11.00 -9.27
CA GLN A 209 5.68 12.21 -9.67
C GLN A 209 4.17 11.98 -9.68
N GLU A 210 3.71 10.84 -10.22
CA GLU A 210 2.29 10.46 -10.19
C GLU A 210 1.77 10.29 -8.75
N GLU A 211 2.58 9.67 -7.86
CA GLU A 211 2.25 9.59 -6.43
C GLU A 211 2.12 10.99 -5.79
N LEU A 212 3.01 11.92 -6.15
CA LEU A 212 2.99 13.29 -5.67
C LEU A 212 1.79 14.07 -6.22
N ASP A 213 1.48 13.89 -7.51
CA ASP A 213 0.35 14.54 -8.17
C ASP A 213 -0.99 14.02 -7.62
N GLN A 214 -1.07 12.74 -7.25
CA GLN A 214 -2.23 12.17 -6.55
C GLN A 214 -2.40 12.79 -5.16
N ILE A 215 -1.31 13.03 -4.44
CA ILE A 215 -1.34 13.72 -3.13
C ILE A 215 -1.76 15.19 -3.30
N ASN A 216 -1.26 15.87 -4.33
CA ASN A 216 -1.60 17.25 -4.65
C ASN A 216 -3.07 17.42 -5.09
N ASN A 217 -3.66 16.38 -5.69
CA ASN A 217 -5.04 16.37 -6.15
C ASN A 217 -6.05 15.93 -5.06
N ILE A 218 -5.60 15.66 -3.83
CA ILE A 218 -6.51 15.49 -2.69
C ILE A 218 -7.08 16.88 -2.35
N ILE A 219 -8.11 17.26 -3.10
CA ILE A 219 -8.91 18.46 -2.80
C ILE A 219 -9.71 18.11 -1.54
N VAL A 220 -9.27 18.62 -0.40
CA VAL A 220 -10.12 18.66 0.80
C VAL A 220 -11.23 19.67 0.48
N PRO A 221 -12.50 19.24 0.41
CA PRO A 221 -13.58 20.18 0.15
C PRO A 221 -13.59 21.25 1.23
N SER A 222 -13.51 22.51 0.84
CA SER A 222 -13.75 23.61 1.77
C SER A 222 -15.18 23.49 2.28
N PRO A 223 -15.43 23.67 3.57
CA PRO A 223 -16.80 23.68 4.06
C PRO A 223 -17.58 24.79 3.35
N PRO A 224 -18.85 24.54 3.00
CA PRO A 224 -19.67 25.55 2.35
C PRO A 224 -19.76 26.79 3.23
N THR A 225 -19.55 27.94 2.62
CA THR A 225 -19.53 29.27 3.27
C THR A 225 -20.91 29.78 3.69
N ASP A 226 -21.98 29.03 3.42
CA ASP A 226 -23.35 29.37 3.75
C ASP A 226 -23.95 28.36 4.74
N ILE A 227 -23.46 28.36 5.97
CA ILE A 227 -24.08 27.61 7.06
C ILE A 227 -24.81 28.62 7.94
N ALA A 228 -26.11 28.41 8.11
CA ALA A 228 -26.93 29.21 9.01
C ALA A 228 -26.33 29.23 10.43
N PRO A 229 -26.38 30.35 11.16
CA PRO A 229 -25.71 30.52 12.45
C PRO A 229 -26.03 29.45 13.49
N ASP A 230 -27.19 28.82 13.38
CA ASP A 230 -27.67 27.79 14.31
C ASP A 230 -26.98 26.42 14.11
N LEU A 231 -26.55 26.13 12.88
CA LEU A 231 -25.79 24.92 12.55
C LEU A 231 -24.30 25.06 12.91
N ALA A 232 -23.77 26.28 12.87
CA ALA A 232 -22.39 26.55 13.22
C ALA A 232 -22.10 26.22 14.69
N GLN A 233 -23.06 26.55 15.59
CA GLN A 233 -22.95 26.22 17.01
C GLN A 233 -23.04 24.71 17.30
N GLN A 234 -23.80 23.96 16.50
CA GLN A 234 -23.86 22.49 16.66
C GLN A 234 -22.62 21.80 16.09
N ILE A 235 -21.98 22.35 15.07
CA ILE A 235 -20.72 21.87 14.51
C ILE A 235 -19.57 22.15 15.47
N GLU A 236 -19.58 23.28 16.18
CA GLU A 236 -18.58 23.64 17.19
C GLU A 236 -18.63 22.72 18.41
N ALA A 237 -19.80 22.23 18.79
CA ALA A 237 -19.97 21.22 19.85
C ALA A 237 -19.48 19.81 19.44
N LEU A 238 -19.35 19.51 18.14
CA LEU A 238 -18.81 18.28 17.59
C LEU A 238 -17.31 18.36 17.25
N SER A 239 -16.72 19.55 17.41
CA SER A 239 -15.31 19.84 17.15
C SER A 239 -14.31 18.90 17.84
N PRO A 240 -14.57 18.30 19.02
CA PRO A 240 -13.65 17.33 19.62
C PRO A 240 -13.59 15.98 18.89
N PHE A 241 -14.52 15.70 17.97
CA PHE A 241 -14.63 14.41 17.28
C PHE A 241 -14.12 14.43 15.84
N PHE A 242 -13.82 15.62 15.31
CA PHE A 242 -13.21 15.73 13.99
C PHE A 242 -11.70 15.90 14.12
N VAL A 243 -10.95 15.09 13.41
CA VAL A 243 -9.52 15.34 13.22
C VAL A 243 -9.41 16.76 12.65
N PRO A 244 -8.71 17.69 13.30
CA PRO A 244 -8.62 19.06 12.81
C PRO A 244 -8.10 19.05 11.37
N GLN A 245 -8.74 19.79 10.49
CA GLN A 245 -8.31 19.96 9.10
C GLN A 245 -6.82 20.35 9.00
N SER A 246 -6.33 21.07 10.03
CA SER A 246 -4.91 21.38 10.21
C SER A 246 -4.03 20.14 10.40
N ALA A 247 -4.51 19.09 11.08
CA ALA A 247 -3.75 17.86 11.28
C ALA A 247 -3.70 17.02 9.98
N VAL A 248 -4.79 16.97 9.22
CA VAL A 248 -4.84 16.31 7.91
C VAL A 248 -3.97 17.07 6.90
N THR A 249 -4.02 18.39 6.90
CA THR A 249 -3.18 19.24 6.05
C THR A 249 -1.70 19.15 6.45
N GLN A 250 -1.43 19.04 7.75
CA GLN A 250 -0.05 18.91 8.27
C GLN A 250 0.51 17.51 7.98
N LEU A 251 -0.31 16.45 8.08
CA LEU A 251 0.09 15.09 7.72
C LEU A 251 0.29 14.95 6.21
N ALA A 252 -0.61 15.52 5.41
CA ALA A 252 -0.49 15.59 3.95
C ALA A 252 0.75 16.41 3.55
N GLY A 253 1.00 17.54 4.22
CA GLY A 253 2.18 18.37 4.00
C GLY A 253 3.50 17.66 4.38
N GLN A 254 3.53 16.90 5.47
CA GLN A 254 4.71 16.11 5.84
C GLN A 254 4.96 14.96 4.86
N THR A 255 3.88 14.26 4.43
CA THR A 255 3.98 13.21 3.43
C THR A 255 4.40 13.79 2.07
N GLN A 256 3.89 14.95 1.70
CA GLN A 256 4.27 15.68 0.50
C GLN A 256 5.75 16.10 0.53
N ILE A 257 6.23 16.66 1.64
CA ILE A 257 7.65 17.04 1.83
C ILE A 257 8.53 15.79 1.73
N GLN A 258 8.16 14.68 2.37
CA GLN A 258 8.93 13.45 2.35
C GLN A 258 8.98 12.85 0.93
N LYS A 259 7.87 12.86 0.21
CA LYS A 259 7.77 12.41 -1.18
C LYS A 259 8.49 13.35 -2.16
N SER A 260 8.45 14.66 -1.92
CA SER A 260 9.19 15.63 -2.73
C SER A 260 10.70 15.50 -2.55
N ILE A 261 11.16 15.19 -1.33
CA ILE A 261 12.56 14.91 -1.05
C ILE A 261 13.00 13.62 -1.78
N GLU A 262 12.19 12.54 -1.70
CA GLU A 262 12.47 11.31 -2.45
C GLU A 262 12.51 11.56 -3.97
N LEU A 263 11.59 12.38 -4.49
CA LEU A 263 11.55 12.75 -5.89
C LEU A 263 12.79 13.59 -6.29
N GLU A 264 13.20 14.52 -5.44
CA GLU A 264 14.40 15.35 -5.67
C GLU A 264 15.66 14.48 -5.73
N PHE A 265 15.81 13.50 -4.84
CA PHE A 265 16.91 12.54 -4.90
C PHE A 265 16.88 11.71 -6.19
N LEU A 266 15.72 11.14 -6.52
CA LEU A 266 15.57 10.37 -7.75
C LEU A 266 15.81 11.23 -9.01
N THR A 267 15.36 12.47 -9.00
CA THR A 267 15.57 13.41 -10.09
C THR A 267 17.06 13.76 -10.22
N ARG A 268 17.75 13.93 -9.11
CA ARG A 268 19.19 14.19 -9.07
C ARG A 268 19.99 12.98 -9.57
N ASP A 269 19.62 11.76 -9.13
CA ASP A 269 20.25 10.52 -9.60
C ASP A 269 20.00 10.33 -11.11
N LEU A 270 18.80 10.62 -11.59
CA LEU A 270 18.45 10.61 -13.00
C LEU A 270 19.29 11.64 -13.78
N GLN A 271 19.41 12.86 -13.28
CA GLN A 271 20.21 13.91 -13.92
C GLN A 271 21.70 13.53 -13.98
N GLN A 272 22.21 12.92 -12.93
CA GLN A 272 23.58 12.42 -12.88
C GLN A 272 23.79 11.26 -13.87
N ALA A 273 22.85 10.33 -13.95
CA ALA A 273 22.88 9.25 -14.92
C ALA A 273 22.76 9.76 -16.37
N GLN A 274 21.92 10.76 -16.63
CA GLN A 274 21.80 11.42 -17.93
C GLN A 274 23.09 12.16 -18.32
N THR A 275 23.72 12.84 -17.37
CA THR A 275 25.01 13.52 -17.62
C THR A 275 26.11 12.50 -17.94
N SER A 276 26.14 11.38 -17.22
CA SER A 276 27.05 10.27 -17.52
C SER A 276 26.78 9.67 -18.90
N LEU A 277 25.51 9.43 -19.23
CA LEU A 277 25.09 8.95 -20.53
C LEU A 277 25.52 9.92 -21.66
N GLN A 278 25.29 11.23 -21.46
CA GLN A 278 25.69 12.26 -22.41
C GLN A 278 27.23 12.31 -22.61
N SER A 279 27.98 12.17 -21.52
CA SER A 279 29.44 12.12 -21.60
C SER A 279 29.94 10.90 -22.37
N GLN A 280 29.31 9.74 -22.15
CA GLN A 280 29.61 8.50 -22.89
C GLN A 280 29.22 8.62 -24.37
N GLN A 281 28.05 9.23 -24.67
CA GLN A 281 27.67 9.52 -26.05
C GLN A 281 28.66 10.42 -26.75
N ASN A 282 29.17 11.46 -26.06
CA ASN A 282 30.18 12.37 -26.59
C ASN A 282 31.52 11.66 -26.81
N GLN A 283 31.93 10.77 -25.90
CA GLN A 283 33.14 9.93 -26.10
C GLN A 283 32.98 8.98 -27.28
N ILE A 284 31.82 8.33 -27.43
CA ILE A 284 31.54 7.50 -28.61
C ILE A 284 31.57 8.33 -29.89
N ALA A 285 30.95 9.52 -29.87
CA ALA A 285 30.92 10.40 -31.04
C ALA A 285 32.32 10.86 -31.44
N SER A 286 33.17 11.27 -30.49
CA SER A 286 34.56 11.69 -30.75
C SER A 286 35.44 10.54 -31.25
N THR A 287 35.25 9.32 -30.67
CA THR A 287 35.98 8.12 -31.12
C THR A 287 35.55 7.73 -32.53
N ARG A 288 34.25 7.77 -32.84
CA ARG A 288 33.73 7.53 -34.21
C ARG A 288 34.28 8.57 -35.21
N GLN A 289 34.34 9.84 -34.79
CA GLN A 289 34.90 10.92 -35.62
C GLN A 289 36.38 10.71 -35.88
N SER A 290 37.18 10.30 -34.89
CA SER A 290 38.60 9.99 -35.07
C SER A 290 38.82 8.78 -35.97
N ILE A 291 38.00 7.74 -35.87
CA ILE A 291 38.01 6.58 -36.74
C ILE A 291 37.68 6.99 -38.20
N SER A 292 36.68 7.86 -38.39
CA SER A 292 36.28 8.32 -39.74
C SER A 292 37.32 9.19 -40.43
N GLN A 293 38.25 9.79 -39.64
CA GLN A 293 39.33 10.61 -40.18
C GLN A 293 40.57 9.81 -40.59
N ILE A 294 40.65 8.53 -40.18
CA ILE A 294 41.88 7.74 -40.36
C ILE A 294 41.90 6.97 -41.68
N SER A 295 40.75 6.62 -42.30
CA SER A 295 40.72 5.96 -43.60
C SER A 295 39.39 6.11 -44.35
N ASN A 296 39.45 6.07 -45.70
CA ASN A 296 38.28 6.15 -46.57
C ASN A 296 37.61 4.78 -46.83
N PHE A 297 37.96 3.76 -46.09
CA PHE A 297 37.42 2.40 -46.33
C PHE A 297 36.21 2.13 -45.46
N VAL A 298 35.21 1.49 -46.04
CA VAL A 298 34.07 0.98 -45.31
C VAL A 298 34.48 -0.29 -44.55
N THR A 299 34.48 -0.19 -43.22
CA THR A 299 34.74 -1.31 -42.34
C THR A 299 33.43 -1.64 -41.60
N THR A 300 32.95 -2.86 -41.74
CA THR A 300 31.81 -3.37 -40.97
C THR A 300 32.35 -4.30 -39.90
N THR A 301 32.07 -3.94 -38.65
CA THR A 301 32.45 -4.72 -37.48
C THR A 301 31.17 -5.24 -36.82
N VAL A 302 31.08 -6.55 -36.65
CA VAL A 302 30.05 -7.19 -35.85
C VAL A 302 30.74 -7.83 -34.65
N ASP A 303 30.47 -7.30 -33.45
CA ASP A 303 30.99 -7.83 -32.18
C ASP A 303 29.84 -8.47 -31.40
N GLY A 304 29.98 -9.76 -31.08
CA GLY A 304 29.07 -10.50 -30.17
C GLY A 304 29.82 -10.85 -28.91
N LYS A 305 29.39 -10.31 -27.77
CA LYS A 305 30.06 -10.46 -26.46
C LYS A 305 29.15 -11.13 -25.44
N LEU A 306 29.62 -12.24 -24.88
CA LEU A 306 29.03 -12.89 -23.72
C LEU A 306 29.89 -12.57 -22.52
N SER A 307 29.31 -11.92 -21.49
CA SER A 307 30.03 -11.50 -20.27
C SER A 307 29.41 -12.13 -19.04
N LEU A 308 30.23 -12.79 -18.24
CA LEU A 308 29.90 -13.26 -16.89
C LEU A 308 30.61 -12.33 -15.89
N SER A 309 29.86 -11.73 -14.97
CA SER A 309 30.44 -10.94 -13.89
C SER A 309 29.92 -11.41 -12.53
N TYR A 310 30.83 -11.54 -11.57
CA TYR A 310 30.50 -11.91 -10.21
C TYR A 310 31.28 -11.06 -9.20
N LYS A 311 30.54 -10.34 -8.35
CA LYS A 311 31.15 -9.54 -7.28
C LYS A 311 31.53 -10.47 -6.13
N ILE A 312 32.82 -10.88 -6.04
CA ILE A 312 33.33 -11.73 -4.94
C ILE A 312 33.20 -10.97 -3.62
N TYR A 313 33.71 -9.74 -3.58
CA TYR A 313 33.63 -8.86 -2.42
C TYR A 313 33.01 -7.52 -2.80
N SER A 314 31.89 -7.21 -2.16
CA SER A 314 31.16 -5.95 -2.33
C SER A 314 30.71 -5.46 -0.94
N PRO A 315 31.37 -4.45 -0.37
CA PRO A 315 31.12 -4.03 1.02
C PRO A 315 29.69 -3.53 1.25
N GLY A 316 29.03 -2.99 0.22
CA GLY A 316 27.66 -2.50 0.31
C GLY A 316 26.57 -3.56 0.13
N ARG A 317 26.91 -4.77 -0.33
CA ARG A 317 25.92 -5.81 -0.66
C ARG A 317 25.02 -6.15 0.52
N GLN A 318 25.63 -6.46 1.67
CA GLN A 318 24.87 -6.83 2.87
C GLN A 318 24.03 -5.67 3.41
N ALA A 319 24.55 -4.45 3.34
CA ALA A 319 23.83 -3.25 3.74
C ALA A 319 22.60 -3.00 2.85
N ASN A 320 22.74 -3.21 1.54
CA ASN A 320 21.63 -3.11 0.60
C ASN A 320 20.54 -4.16 0.88
N ILE A 321 20.93 -5.42 1.11
CA ILE A 321 20.00 -6.50 1.47
C ILE A 321 19.30 -6.18 2.80
N ASN A 322 20.03 -5.66 3.80
CA ASN A 322 19.44 -5.27 5.07
C ASN A 322 18.44 -4.11 4.91
N SER A 323 18.77 -3.09 4.11
CA SER A 323 17.85 -1.99 3.81
C SER A 323 16.56 -2.48 3.13
N ALA A 324 16.68 -3.36 2.14
CA ALA A 324 15.53 -3.97 1.48
C ALA A 324 14.70 -4.85 2.43
N LYS A 325 15.36 -5.58 3.33
CA LYS A 325 14.70 -6.41 4.36
C LYS A 325 13.90 -5.56 5.35
N GLU A 326 14.47 -4.45 5.81
CA GLU A 326 13.75 -3.54 6.71
C GLU A 326 12.61 -2.82 5.98
N THR A 327 12.76 -2.52 4.69
CA THR A 327 11.67 -2.01 3.85
C THR A 327 10.51 -3.01 3.75
N LEU A 328 10.82 -4.29 3.55
CA LEU A 328 9.80 -5.36 3.58
C LEU A 328 9.09 -5.39 4.94
N ARG A 329 9.86 -5.34 6.05
CA ARG A 329 9.30 -5.35 7.40
C ARG A 329 8.38 -4.16 7.67
N ILE A 330 8.76 -2.96 7.22
CA ILE A 330 7.91 -1.76 7.33
C ILE A 330 6.56 -1.99 6.64
N ASN A 331 6.57 -2.58 5.44
CA ASN A 331 5.34 -2.83 4.68
C ASN A 331 4.50 -3.99 5.27
N GLU A 332 5.12 -5.01 5.88
CA GLU A 332 4.40 -6.04 6.64
C GLU A 332 3.64 -5.43 7.83
N LEU A 333 4.30 -4.55 8.56
CA LEU A 333 3.68 -3.83 9.68
C LEU A 333 2.61 -2.83 9.21
N GLU A 334 2.80 -2.23 8.03
CA GLU A 334 1.82 -1.33 7.44
C GLU A 334 0.52 -2.05 7.05
N VAL A 335 0.60 -3.23 6.45
CA VAL A 335 -0.58 -4.08 6.19
C VAL A 335 -1.34 -4.34 7.49
N THR A 336 -0.61 -4.68 8.54
CA THR A 336 -1.21 -4.94 9.86
C THR A 336 -1.87 -3.69 10.45
N ARG A 337 -1.22 -2.52 10.33
CA ARG A 337 -1.75 -1.23 10.80
C ARG A 337 -3.05 -0.86 10.07
N ILE A 338 -3.05 -1.04 8.75
CA ILE A 338 -4.23 -0.77 7.91
C ILE A 338 -5.37 -1.74 8.25
N GLU A 339 -5.07 -3.01 8.48
CA GLU A 339 -6.06 -4.00 8.91
C GLU A 339 -6.70 -3.63 10.25
N ASP A 340 -5.88 -3.27 11.25
CA ASP A 340 -6.37 -2.85 12.56
C ASP A 340 -7.21 -1.56 12.50
N GLN A 341 -6.85 -0.62 11.62
CA GLN A 341 -7.62 0.60 11.40
C GLN A 341 -8.93 0.31 10.67
N LEU A 342 -8.91 -0.55 9.66
CA LEU A 342 -10.10 -0.97 8.92
C LEU A 342 -11.13 -1.62 9.84
N ILE A 343 -10.70 -2.45 10.78
CA ILE A 343 -11.60 -3.08 11.78
C ILE A 343 -12.31 -2.00 12.60
N LEU A 344 -11.60 -0.97 13.04
CA LEU A 344 -12.22 0.14 13.76
C LEU A 344 -13.20 0.93 12.87
N ASP A 345 -12.79 1.28 11.66
CA ASP A 345 -13.61 2.09 10.75
C ASP A 345 -14.92 1.38 10.40
N VAL A 346 -14.85 0.06 10.16
CA VAL A 346 -16.04 -0.78 9.95
C VAL A 346 -16.91 -0.83 11.18
N ALA A 347 -16.33 -1.01 12.38
CA ALA A 347 -17.10 -1.06 13.61
C ALA A 347 -17.83 0.27 13.86
N LEU A 348 -17.17 1.40 13.66
CA LEU A 348 -17.79 2.72 13.82
C LEU A 348 -18.93 2.93 12.82
N ALA A 349 -18.70 2.64 11.54
CA ALA A 349 -19.72 2.77 10.50
C ALA A 349 -20.91 1.80 10.71
N TYR A 350 -20.65 0.60 11.22
CA TYR A 350 -21.68 -0.36 11.58
C TYR A 350 -22.54 0.14 12.74
N TYR A 351 -21.92 0.68 13.79
CA TYR A 351 -22.66 1.27 14.91
C TYR A 351 -23.44 2.52 14.51
N ASP A 352 -22.94 3.30 13.53
CA ASP A 352 -23.68 4.43 12.97
C ASP A 352 -24.95 3.94 12.24
N LEU A 353 -24.83 2.85 11.47
CA LEU A 353 -25.99 2.23 10.80
C LEU A 353 -26.96 1.65 11.82
N GLN A 354 -26.47 0.91 12.81
CA GLN A 354 -27.30 0.32 13.88
C GLN A 354 -28.07 1.39 14.66
N GLN A 355 -27.46 2.54 14.91
CA GLN A 355 -28.12 3.70 15.51
C GLN A 355 -29.24 4.23 14.62
N ALA A 356 -28.94 4.43 13.34
CA ALA A 356 -29.92 4.97 12.37
C ALA A 356 -31.10 4.03 12.17
N ASP A 357 -30.85 2.71 12.06
CA ASP A 357 -31.88 1.67 11.96
C ASP A 357 -32.82 1.71 13.18
N ALA A 358 -32.23 1.78 14.38
CA ALA A 358 -33.00 1.83 15.62
C ALA A 358 -33.80 3.15 15.76
N GLN A 359 -33.24 4.27 15.33
CA GLN A 359 -33.94 5.56 15.37
C GLN A 359 -35.13 5.59 14.38
N VAL A 360 -34.99 5.05 13.17
CA VAL A 360 -36.09 4.93 12.22
C VAL A 360 -37.23 4.13 12.85
N LEU A 361 -36.94 3.02 13.55
CA LEU A 361 -37.95 2.22 14.22
C LEU A 361 -38.70 3.01 15.30
N ILE A 362 -37.98 3.81 16.12
CA ILE A 362 -38.61 4.66 17.14
C ILE A 362 -39.54 5.68 16.51
N PHE A 363 -39.09 6.39 15.49
CA PHE A 363 -39.90 7.43 14.84
C PHE A 363 -41.04 6.84 14.02
N GLN A 364 -40.89 5.64 13.45
CA GLN A 364 -41.99 4.94 12.83
C GLN A 364 -43.10 4.58 13.84
N ASN A 365 -42.70 4.10 15.02
CA ASN A 365 -43.64 3.82 16.11
C ASN A 365 -44.31 5.11 16.62
N ASP A 366 -43.57 6.22 16.73
CA ASP A 366 -44.15 7.52 17.13
C ASP A 366 -45.17 8.02 16.11
N VAL A 367 -44.91 7.90 14.79
CA VAL A 367 -45.87 8.22 13.74
C VAL A 367 -47.12 7.36 13.85
N ASN A 368 -46.97 6.04 14.02
CA ASN A 368 -48.07 5.12 14.15
C ASN A 368 -48.96 5.45 15.38
N ASP A 369 -48.33 5.81 16.49
CA ASP A 369 -49.05 6.15 17.71
C ASP A 369 -49.78 7.50 17.61
N ARG A 370 -49.14 8.51 16.98
CA ARG A 370 -49.79 9.82 16.72
C ARG A 370 -50.93 9.71 15.72
N SER A 371 -50.81 8.81 14.72
CA SER A 371 -51.89 8.50 13.79
C SER A 371 -53.13 7.94 14.51
N LYS A 372 -52.93 6.93 15.40
CA LYS A 372 -54.00 6.37 16.24
C LYS A 372 -54.61 7.43 17.16
N ARG A 373 -53.77 8.33 17.69
CA ARG A 373 -54.25 9.42 18.53
C ARG A 373 -55.11 10.40 17.76
N LEU A 374 -54.71 10.79 16.56
CA LEU A 374 -55.48 11.68 15.69
C LEU A 374 -56.88 11.04 15.43
N GLU A 375 -56.93 9.75 15.06
CA GLU A 375 -58.17 9.04 14.88
C GLU A 375 -59.07 9.06 16.13
N SER A 376 -58.48 8.84 17.32
CA SER A 376 -59.21 8.94 18.60
C SER A 376 -59.80 10.35 18.83
N ILE A 377 -59.04 11.40 18.56
CA ILE A 377 -59.45 12.80 18.73
C ILE A 377 -60.58 13.17 17.72
N GLU A 378 -60.47 12.66 16.48
CA GLU A 378 -61.54 12.83 15.50
C GLU A 378 -62.86 12.21 15.95
N LEU A 379 -62.80 11.02 16.53
CA LEU A 379 -63.97 10.38 17.13
C LEU A 379 -64.55 11.18 18.32
N MET A 380 -63.64 11.64 19.22
CA MET A 380 -64.06 12.48 20.36
C MET A 380 -64.67 13.83 19.96
N LEU A 381 -64.14 14.46 18.90
CA LEU A 381 -64.72 15.69 18.35
C LEU A 381 -66.14 15.45 17.80
N ASN A 382 -66.36 14.35 17.10
CA ASN A 382 -67.67 14.00 16.54
C ASN A 382 -68.75 13.79 17.60
N VAL A 383 -68.33 13.35 18.80
CA VAL A 383 -69.25 13.19 19.96
C VAL A 383 -69.22 14.37 20.91
N GLY A 384 -68.50 15.45 20.57
CA GLY A 384 -68.44 16.70 21.38
C GLY A 384 -67.50 16.65 22.59
N LEU A 385 -66.64 15.63 22.72
CA LEU A 385 -65.72 15.45 23.82
C LEU A 385 -64.32 16.06 23.57
N ALA A 386 -64.03 16.51 22.35
CA ALA A 386 -62.81 17.21 21.99
C ALA A 386 -63.13 18.53 21.27
N THR A 387 -62.16 19.44 21.21
CA THR A 387 -62.29 20.72 20.52
C THR A 387 -61.66 20.68 19.11
N LYS A 388 -62.06 21.63 18.24
CA LYS A 388 -61.40 21.80 16.95
C LYS A 388 -59.90 22.13 17.07
N LEU A 389 -59.52 22.82 18.15
CA LEU A 389 -58.12 23.10 18.47
C LEU A 389 -57.33 21.82 18.78
N ASP A 390 -57.92 20.88 19.52
CA ASP A 390 -57.31 19.59 19.82
C ASP A 390 -57.03 18.80 18.54
N LEU A 391 -57.99 18.80 17.61
CA LEU A 391 -57.83 18.17 16.30
C LEU A 391 -56.67 18.79 15.49
N LEU A 392 -56.65 20.13 15.38
CA LEU A 392 -55.60 20.84 14.65
C LEU A 392 -54.21 20.58 15.28
N ASN A 393 -54.12 20.59 16.61
CA ASN A 393 -52.87 20.26 17.29
C ASN A 393 -52.43 18.83 17.00
N ALA A 394 -53.32 17.84 17.02
CA ALA A 394 -52.97 16.45 16.70
C ALA A 394 -52.54 16.28 15.24
N GLN A 395 -53.12 17.01 14.31
CA GLN A 395 -52.66 17.02 12.91
C GLN A 395 -51.26 17.59 12.77
N VAL A 396 -50.95 18.73 13.38
CA VAL A 396 -49.62 19.33 13.38
C VAL A 396 -48.59 18.38 14.03
N ASP A 397 -48.96 17.70 15.13
CA ASP A 397 -48.11 16.76 15.82
C ASP A 397 -47.76 15.55 14.94
N LEU A 398 -48.74 15.01 14.20
CA LEU A 398 -48.53 13.94 13.23
C LEU A 398 -47.63 14.38 12.09
N ASP A 399 -47.88 15.57 11.52
CA ASP A 399 -47.07 16.12 10.44
C ASP A 399 -45.60 16.29 10.85
N ASN A 400 -45.36 16.80 12.06
CA ASN A 400 -44.00 16.90 12.63
C ASN A 400 -43.35 15.53 12.79
N ALA A 401 -44.06 14.53 13.29
CA ALA A 401 -43.52 13.18 13.42
C ALA A 401 -43.19 12.54 12.06
N ILE A 402 -44.02 12.74 11.06
CA ILE A 402 -43.75 12.29 9.68
C ILE A 402 -42.50 12.96 9.12
N GLN A 403 -42.30 14.25 9.39
CA GLN A 403 -41.10 14.98 8.98
C GLN A 403 -39.84 14.39 9.64
N GLU A 404 -39.89 14.14 10.97
CA GLU A 404 -38.79 13.55 11.69
C GLU A 404 -38.47 12.13 11.19
N LEU A 405 -39.48 11.31 10.91
CA LEU A 405 -39.29 9.99 10.32
C LEU A 405 -38.57 10.08 8.97
N ARG A 406 -39.00 10.98 8.08
CA ARG A 406 -38.36 11.16 6.78
C ARG A 406 -36.89 11.59 6.90
N ASN A 407 -36.59 12.49 7.84
CA ASN A 407 -35.22 12.93 8.12
C ASN A 407 -34.35 11.73 8.57
N ASN A 408 -34.84 10.91 9.49
CA ASN A 408 -34.11 9.76 10.00
C ASN A 408 -33.99 8.65 8.94
N GLN A 409 -34.95 8.46 8.06
CA GLN A 409 -34.84 7.56 6.90
C GLN A 409 -33.75 8.03 5.91
N ALA A 410 -33.60 9.34 5.70
CA ALA A 410 -32.52 9.86 4.88
C ALA A 410 -31.13 9.63 5.51
N ILE A 411 -31.01 9.81 6.83
CA ILE A 411 -29.79 9.50 7.60
C ILE A 411 -29.48 8.02 7.49
N GLN A 412 -30.46 7.13 7.68
CA GLN A 412 -30.32 5.69 7.55
C GLN A 412 -29.76 5.29 6.19
N LYS A 413 -30.31 5.83 5.10
CA LYS A 413 -29.81 5.60 3.73
C LYS A 413 -28.38 6.04 3.57
N THR A 414 -28.03 7.21 4.10
CA THR A 414 -26.66 7.75 3.99
C THR A 414 -25.65 6.90 4.79
N THR A 415 -25.99 6.50 6.01
CA THR A 415 -25.11 5.64 6.84
C THR A 415 -24.96 4.26 6.25
N SER A 416 -26.03 3.69 5.69
CA SER A 416 -25.98 2.40 4.98
C SER A 416 -25.03 2.49 3.77
N ARG A 417 -25.12 3.57 2.97
CA ARG A 417 -24.20 3.78 1.84
C ARG A 417 -22.76 4.00 2.27
N ASN A 418 -22.53 4.67 3.39
CA ASN A 418 -21.20 4.83 3.96
C ASN A 418 -20.59 3.47 4.32
N LEU A 419 -21.33 2.62 5.04
CA LEU A 419 -20.88 1.27 5.36
C LEU A 419 -20.64 0.44 4.07
N ALA A 420 -21.56 0.47 3.10
CA ALA A 420 -21.41 -0.22 1.82
C ALA A 420 -20.14 0.20 1.08
N THR A 421 -19.77 1.48 1.15
CA THR A 421 -18.54 2.01 0.55
C THR A 421 -17.28 1.48 1.26
N ILE A 422 -17.26 1.44 2.58
CA ILE A 422 -16.14 0.90 3.35
C ILE A 422 -15.96 -0.60 3.07
N LEU A 423 -17.08 -1.33 2.93
CA LEU A 423 -17.11 -2.75 2.59
C LEU A 423 -16.85 -3.01 1.10
N ASN A 424 -16.79 -1.96 0.27
CA ASN A 424 -16.68 -2.03 -1.19
C ASN A 424 -17.74 -2.95 -1.82
N LEU A 425 -19.00 -2.80 -1.39
CA LEU A 425 -20.14 -3.55 -1.91
C LEU A 425 -20.66 -2.92 -3.22
N PRO A 426 -21.29 -3.70 -4.10
CA PRO A 426 -21.99 -3.19 -5.26
C PRO A 426 -23.06 -2.16 -4.90
N ALA A 427 -23.33 -1.21 -5.82
CA ALA A 427 -24.29 -0.13 -5.61
C ALA A 427 -25.73 -0.66 -5.38
N SER A 428 -26.06 -1.85 -5.86
CA SER A 428 -27.34 -2.53 -5.67
C SER A 428 -27.58 -3.03 -4.26
N ILE A 429 -26.54 -3.15 -3.43
CA ILE A 429 -26.65 -3.70 -2.09
C ILE A 429 -26.75 -2.59 -1.06
N THR A 430 -27.79 -2.67 -0.22
CA THR A 430 -28.04 -1.78 0.90
C THR A 430 -27.94 -2.58 2.20
N PRO A 431 -26.82 -2.48 2.94
CA PRO A 431 -26.67 -3.19 4.21
C PRO A 431 -27.58 -2.61 5.28
N THR A 432 -28.13 -3.49 6.12
CA THR A 432 -28.84 -3.17 7.36
C THR A 432 -28.18 -3.90 8.52
N SER A 433 -28.35 -3.40 9.75
CA SER A 433 -27.77 -4.04 10.94
C SER A 433 -28.59 -5.26 11.36
N ALA A 434 -27.92 -6.42 11.49
CA ALA A 434 -28.56 -7.66 11.96
C ALA A 434 -28.48 -7.82 13.50
N ASP A 435 -27.45 -7.24 14.13
CA ASP A 435 -27.23 -7.37 15.55
C ASP A 435 -28.21 -6.49 16.34
N PRO A 436 -28.74 -6.97 17.49
CA PRO A 436 -29.55 -6.14 18.37
C PRO A 436 -28.71 -5.01 18.99
N VAL A 437 -29.35 -3.86 19.28
CA VAL A 437 -28.69 -2.76 19.99
C VAL A 437 -28.46 -3.18 21.44
N SER A 438 -27.28 -3.67 21.73
CA SER A 438 -26.87 -4.13 23.06
C SER A 438 -25.42 -3.72 23.37
N GLN A 439 -25.08 -3.70 24.65
CA GLN A 439 -23.74 -3.41 25.11
C GLN A 439 -22.77 -4.53 24.70
N THR A 440 -21.66 -4.17 24.04
CA THR A 440 -20.59 -5.11 23.65
C THR A 440 -19.52 -5.19 24.73
N GLY A 441 -19.47 -6.30 25.47
CA GLY A 441 -18.36 -6.59 26.39
C GLY A 441 -18.12 -5.54 27.50
N VAL A 442 -17.13 -5.79 28.35
CA VAL A 442 -16.65 -4.86 29.39
C VAL A 442 -15.13 -4.86 29.37
N TRP A 443 -14.51 -3.68 29.40
CA TRP A 443 -13.06 -3.56 29.52
C TRP A 443 -12.66 -3.80 30.97
N GLN A 444 -11.80 -4.79 31.22
CA GLN A 444 -11.46 -5.23 32.58
C GLN A 444 -10.09 -4.73 33.05
N LEU A 445 -9.20 -4.31 32.12
CA LEU A 445 -7.85 -3.90 32.46
C LEU A 445 -7.83 -2.47 33.04
N PRO A 446 -7.02 -2.20 34.07
CA PRO A 446 -6.75 -0.85 34.52
C PRO A 446 -5.98 -0.05 33.46
N LEU A 447 -5.95 1.27 33.61
CA LEU A 447 -5.35 2.18 32.63
C LEU A 447 -3.87 1.84 32.37
N ASP A 448 -3.09 1.63 33.44
CA ASP A 448 -1.65 1.38 33.33
C ASP A 448 -1.35 0.09 32.56
N GLU A 449 -2.10 -0.98 32.83
CA GLU A 449 -1.97 -2.24 32.10
C GLU A 449 -2.43 -2.10 30.63
N THR A 450 -3.46 -1.27 30.39
CA THR A 450 -3.93 -0.97 29.04
C THR A 450 -2.87 -0.22 28.22
N ILE A 451 -2.15 0.74 28.83
CA ILE A 451 -1.04 1.47 28.20
C ILE A 451 0.12 0.50 27.89
N LEU A 452 0.49 -0.37 28.85
CA LEU A 452 1.53 -1.37 28.62
C LEU A 452 1.17 -2.35 27.50
N LEU A 453 -0.09 -2.77 27.45
CA LEU A 453 -0.62 -3.61 26.37
C LEU A 453 -0.50 -2.91 25.02
N ALA A 454 -0.84 -1.62 24.95
CA ALA A 454 -0.70 -0.83 23.73
C ALA A 454 0.75 -0.76 23.27
N PHE A 455 1.69 -0.44 24.13
CA PHE A 455 3.12 -0.40 23.78
C PHE A 455 3.67 -1.74 23.29
N LYS A 456 3.11 -2.84 23.77
CA LYS A 456 3.51 -4.20 23.35
C LYS A 456 2.92 -4.57 21.98
N ASN A 457 1.69 -4.14 21.68
CA ASN A 457 0.92 -4.68 20.56
C ASN A 457 0.83 -3.71 19.36
N ARG A 458 1.03 -2.40 19.58
CA ARG A 458 0.90 -1.40 18.52
C ARG A 458 2.09 -1.49 17.55
N VAL A 459 1.79 -1.87 16.32
CA VAL A 459 2.79 -2.10 15.27
C VAL A 459 3.50 -0.82 14.82
N GLU A 460 2.92 0.34 15.09
CA GLU A 460 3.49 1.64 14.74
C GLU A 460 4.85 1.88 15.43
N LEU A 461 5.04 1.41 16.66
CA LEU A 461 6.33 1.51 17.35
C LEU A 461 7.39 0.64 16.68
N GLU A 462 7.02 -0.59 16.33
CA GLU A 462 7.92 -1.52 15.64
C GLU A 462 8.28 -1.01 14.24
N GLN A 463 7.33 -0.35 13.56
CA GLN A 463 7.56 0.29 12.27
C GLN A 463 8.62 1.40 12.36
N ARG A 464 8.61 2.22 13.43
CA ARG A 464 9.65 3.24 13.68
C ARG A 464 11.01 2.63 13.95
N LEU A 465 11.08 1.50 14.66
CA LEU A 465 12.33 0.77 14.86
C LEU A 465 12.88 0.19 13.55
N ALA A 466 12.03 -0.39 12.71
CA ALA A 466 12.43 -0.86 11.39
C ALA A 466 12.91 0.29 10.48
N GLN A 467 12.27 1.46 10.54
CA GLN A 467 12.71 2.67 9.85
C GLN A 467 14.12 3.09 10.28
N ARG A 468 14.39 3.09 11.59
CA ARG A 468 15.71 3.37 12.14
C ARG A 468 16.75 2.37 11.64
N GLN A 469 16.43 1.07 11.64
CA GLN A 469 17.33 0.01 11.17
C GLN A 469 17.62 0.15 9.67
N ARG A 470 16.62 0.51 8.87
CA ARG A 470 16.79 0.82 7.45
C ARG A 470 17.78 1.95 7.24
N SER A 471 17.60 3.08 7.95
CA SER A 471 18.54 4.22 7.86
C SER A 471 19.95 3.83 8.32
N GLY A 472 20.09 2.95 9.30
CA GLY A 472 21.38 2.40 9.70
C GLY A 472 22.05 1.55 8.61
N ALA A 473 21.28 0.75 7.90
CA ALA A 473 21.76 0.00 6.73
C ALA A 473 22.14 0.95 5.56
N GLU A 474 21.36 2.01 5.32
CA GLU A 474 21.67 3.04 4.33
C GLU A 474 22.97 3.79 4.66
N GLN A 475 23.24 4.07 5.94
CA GLN A 475 24.52 4.63 6.39
C GLN A 475 25.70 3.70 6.05
N GLN A 476 25.57 2.41 6.32
CA GLN A 476 26.61 1.44 5.99
C GLN A 476 26.81 1.32 4.47
N LEU A 477 25.72 1.36 3.70
CA LEU A 477 25.75 1.36 2.24
C LEU A 477 26.49 2.58 1.70
N ALA A 478 26.23 3.75 2.24
CA ALA A 478 26.89 5.00 1.85
C ALA A 478 28.42 4.92 2.09
N LEU A 479 28.85 4.43 3.26
CA LEU A 479 30.26 4.26 3.57
C LEU A 479 30.93 3.13 2.76
N ALA A 480 30.18 2.21 2.21
CA ALA A 480 30.68 1.15 1.36
C ALA A 480 31.25 1.68 0.02
N ALA A 481 30.80 2.85 -0.43
CA ALA A 481 31.24 3.46 -1.69
C ALA A 481 32.75 3.77 -1.74
N ILE A 482 33.37 4.06 -0.57
CA ILE A 482 34.82 4.35 -0.45
C ILE A 482 35.61 3.12 0.00
N ARG A 483 35.01 1.93 0.05
CA ARG A 483 35.69 0.67 0.39
C ARG A 483 36.06 -0.09 -0.87
N PRO A 484 37.14 -0.89 -0.84
CA PRO A 484 37.53 -1.69 -2.00
C PRO A 484 36.48 -2.73 -2.35
N SER A 485 36.35 -3.02 -3.64
CA SER A 485 35.51 -4.11 -4.17
C SER A 485 36.34 -5.02 -5.09
N LEU A 486 35.97 -6.31 -5.13
CA LEU A 486 36.61 -7.31 -5.95
C LEU A 486 35.55 -8.06 -6.73
N SER A 487 35.70 -8.08 -8.05
CA SER A 487 34.82 -8.83 -8.95
C SER A 487 35.63 -9.76 -9.86
N LEU A 488 35.06 -10.91 -10.13
CA LEU A 488 35.50 -11.85 -11.18
C LEU A 488 34.75 -11.50 -12.45
N PHE A 489 35.43 -11.49 -13.57
CA PHE A 489 34.80 -11.43 -14.88
C PHE A 489 35.33 -12.53 -15.78
N ALA A 490 34.48 -13.01 -16.68
CA ALA A 490 34.83 -13.87 -17.79
C ALA A 490 34.05 -13.38 -19.02
N GLU A 491 34.74 -13.21 -20.11
CA GLU A 491 34.19 -12.69 -21.36
C GLU A 491 34.56 -13.61 -22.50
N TYR A 492 33.62 -13.86 -23.39
CA TYR A 492 33.81 -14.51 -24.66
C TYR A 492 33.25 -13.60 -25.74
N ASN A 493 34.08 -13.21 -26.68
CA ASN A 493 33.68 -12.33 -27.76
C ASN A 493 33.94 -13.00 -29.12
N VAL A 494 33.06 -12.72 -30.04
CA VAL A 494 33.22 -13.10 -31.46
C VAL A 494 33.19 -11.82 -32.27
N LEU A 495 34.30 -11.52 -32.89
CA LEU A 495 34.49 -10.33 -33.74
C LEU A 495 34.48 -10.72 -35.19
N SER A 496 33.57 -10.15 -35.96
CA SER A 496 33.56 -10.26 -37.43
C SER A 496 33.90 -8.91 -38.03
N LEU A 497 34.96 -8.88 -38.81
CA LEU A 497 35.47 -7.69 -39.46
C LEU A 497 35.36 -7.87 -40.99
N ALA A 498 34.56 -7.03 -41.63
CA ALA A 498 34.47 -6.94 -43.08
C ALA A 498 34.91 -5.53 -43.50
N THR A 499 35.81 -5.46 -44.47
CA THR A 499 36.30 -4.16 -45.00
C THR A 499 36.24 -4.21 -46.52
N GLU A 500 35.90 -3.07 -47.10
CA GLU A 500 35.93 -2.83 -48.55
C GLU A 500 37.35 -2.41 -49.01
N ASP A 501 38.35 -2.40 -48.11
CA ASP A 501 39.73 -2.08 -48.44
C ASP A 501 40.28 -3.10 -49.45
N PRO A 502 40.74 -2.67 -50.62
CA PRO A 502 41.35 -3.53 -51.62
C PRO A 502 42.71 -4.08 -51.19
N ASN A 503 43.31 -3.57 -50.10
CA ASN A 503 44.58 -4.04 -49.58
C ASN A 503 44.45 -5.47 -49.03
N PRO A 504 45.15 -6.49 -49.58
CA PRO A 504 45.06 -7.85 -49.13
C PRO A 504 45.62 -8.10 -47.71
N PHE A 505 46.37 -7.15 -47.18
CA PHE A 505 46.92 -7.20 -45.80
C PHE A 505 46.01 -6.59 -44.77
N THR A 506 44.87 -6.01 -45.16
CA THR A 506 43.90 -5.49 -44.21
C THR A 506 43.19 -6.65 -43.51
N PRO A 507 43.18 -6.72 -42.17
CA PRO A 507 42.53 -7.79 -41.45
C PRO A 507 41.05 -7.85 -41.78
N LYS A 508 40.57 -9.03 -42.17
CA LYS A 508 39.14 -9.35 -42.37
C LYS A 508 38.88 -10.79 -42.03
N GLY A 509 37.70 -11.04 -41.55
CA GLY A 509 37.30 -12.40 -41.15
C GLY A 509 36.54 -12.37 -39.81
N THR A 510 36.32 -13.58 -39.31
CA THR A 510 35.63 -13.74 -38.01
C THR A 510 36.56 -14.53 -37.09
N GLU A 511 36.86 -13.95 -35.95
CA GLU A 511 37.69 -14.56 -34.91
C GLU A 511 36.97 -14.51 -33.57
N ASP A 512 37.29 -15.44 -32.70
CA ASP A 512 36.77 -15.51 -31.34
C ASP A 512 37.91 -15.34 -30.30
N GLY A 513 37.55 -14.76 -29.18
CA GLY A 513 38.46 -14.53 -28.07
C GLY A 513 37.80 -14.72 -26.72
N TYR A 514 38.59 -14.92 -25.71
CA TYR A 514 38.11 -14.98 -24.35
C TYR A 514 39.04 -14.18 -23.41
N ALA A 515 38.43 -13.63 -22.38
CA ALA A 515 39.16 -12.98 -21.29
C ALA A 515 38.52 -13.39 -19.95
N PHE A 516 39.36 -13.63 -18.98
CA PHE A 516 38.91 -13.83 -17.60
C PHE A 516 39.90 -13.16 -16.65
N GLY A 517 39.38 -12.65 -15.53
CA GLY A 517 40.22 -11.95 -14.60
C GLY A 517 39.50 -11.46 -13.38
N LEU A 518 40.24 -10.79 -12.52
CA LEU A 518 39.77 -10.12 -11.33
C LEU A 518 39.84 -8.61 -11.54
N ASN A 519 38.78 -7.94 -11.22
CA ASN A 519 38.73 -6.48 -11.21
C ASN A 519 38.68 -6.01 -9.76
N PHE A 520 39.76 -5.37 -9.29
CA PHE A 520 39.83 -4.71 -8.00
C PHE A 520 39.61 -3.21 -8.21
N ASN A 521 38.57 -2.68 -7.58
CA ASN A 521 38.25 -1.28 -7.64
C ASN A 521 38.21 -0.67 -6.23
N TRP A 522 38.90 0.43 -6.05
CA TRP A 522 38.91 1.16 -4.78
C TRP A 522 38.91 2.66 -5.03
N LEU A 523 37.84 3.30 -4.64
CA LEU A 523 37.71 4.75 -4.68
C LEU A 523 38.28 5.34 -3.38
N PHE A 524 39.50 5.88 -3.43
CA PHE A 524 40.18 6.44 -2.26
C PHE A 524 39.56 7.74 -1.75
N PHE A 525 39.02 8.55 -2.65
CA PHE A 525 38.50 9.85 -2.36
C PHE A 525 37.37 10.21 -3.35
N ASP A 526 36.25 10.62 -2.82
CA ASP A 526 35.03 10.97 -3.58
C ASP A 526 34.57 12.44 -3.31
N GLY A 527 35.49 13.30 -2.84
CA GLY A 527 35.15 14.69 -2.46
C GLY A 527 34.28 14.78 -1.17
N GLY A 528 34.16 13.70 -0.38
CA GLY A 528 33.34 13.69 0.83
C GLY A 528 31.88 13.27 0.61
N ALA A 529 31.52 12.81 -0.59
CA ALA A 529 30.15 12.43 -0.93
C ALA A 529 29.65 11.26 -0.07
N ALA A 530 30.46 10.20 0.10
CA ALA A 530 30.10 9.05 0.92
C ALA A 530 29.88 9.42 2.40
N THR A 531 30.75 10.27 2.94
CA THR A 531 30.65 10.74 4.34
C THR A 531 29.41 11.62 4.53
N SER A 532 29.10 12.47 3.56
CA SER A 532 27.90 13.32 3.59
C SER A 532 26.61 12.50 3.50
N ARG A 533 26.54 11.48 2.62
CA ARG A 533 25.44 10.54 2.55
C ARG A 533 25.29 9.73 3.84
N ALA A 534 26.40 9.29 4.42
CA ALA A 534 26.39 8.57 5.69
C ALA A 534 25.89 9.45 6.85
N LYS A 535 26.27 10.74 6.88
CA LYS A 535 25.75 11.72 7.83
C LYS A 535 24.25 11.94 7.65
N GLN A 536 23.78 12.04 6.40
CA GLN A 536 22.36 12.15 6.08
C GLN A 536 21.57 10.94 6.61
N ALA A 537 22.05 9.72 6.35
CA ALA A 537 21.42 8.51 6.86
C ALA A 537 21.46 8.43 8.40
N ALA A 538 22.57 8.85 9.04
CA ALA A 538 22.66 8.95 10.50
C ALA A 538 21.64 9.97 11.07
N THR A 539 21.43 11.09 10.38
CA THR A 539 20.37 12.04 10.74
C THR A 539 18.98 11.41 10.57
N GLY A 540 18.78 10.59 9.53
CA GLY A 540 17.57 9.80 9.35
C GLY A 540 17.30 8.84 10.51
N MET A 541 18.34 8.21 11.08
CA MET A 541 18.22 7.40 12.30
C MET A 541 17.74 8.23 13.49
N ALA A 542 18.34 9.40 13.72
CA ALA A 542 17.95 10.29 14.82
C ALA A 542 16.50 10.79 14.65
N ILE A 543 16.07 11.10 13.42
CA ILE A 543 14.67 11.44 13.11
C ILE A 543 13.75 10.28 13.48
N ALA A 544 14.08 9.04 13.10
CA ALA A 544 13.26 7.87 13.42
C ALA A 544 13.18 7.63 14.94
N GLU A 545 14.22 7.91 15.71
CA GLU A 545 14.24 7.84 17.17
C GLU A 545 13.31 8.89 17.81
N GLN A 546 13.32 10.12 17.31
CA GLN A 546 12.38 11.14 17.77
C GLN A 546 10.92 10.80 17.40
N GLN A 547 10.70 10.29 16.19
CA GLN A 547 9.39 9.82 15.76
C GLN A 547 8.90 8.61 16.57
N TYR A 548 9.79 7.74 17.03
CA TYR A 548 9.44 6.67 17.96
C TYR A 548 8.90 7.24 19.28
N SER A 549 9.59 8.20 19.89
CA SER A 549 9.19 8.85 21.12
C SER A 549 7.86 9.60 20.97
N GLU A 550 7.69 10.32 19.88
CA GLU A 550 6.44 10.99 19.51
C GLU A 550 5.29 9.98 19.36
N THR A 551 5.54 8.86 18.61
CA THR A 551 4.54 7.81 18.41
C THR A 551 4.15 7.17 19.75
N ALA A 552 5.10 6.93 20.66
CA ALA A 552 4.81 6.40 21.97
C ALA A 552 3.93 7.36 22.81
N ASN A 553 4.22 8.65 22.79
CA ASN A 553 3.41 9.66 23.47
C ASN A 553 1.99 9.74 22.88
N ASN A 554 1.86 9.68 21.56
CA ASN A 554 0.56 9.69 20.88
C ASN A 554 -0.26 8.43 21.21
N ILE A 555 0.36 7.25 21.19
CA ILE A 555 -0.29 6.00 21.60
C ILE A 555 -0.80 6.10 23.05
N ARG A 556 0.04 6.59 23.97
CA ARG A 556 -0.38 6.80 25.34
C ARG A 556 -1.59 7.71 25.44
N LEU A 557 -1.55 8.86 24.76
CA LEU A 557 -2.66 9.82 24.74
C LEU A 557 -3.95 9.22 24.15
N GLU A 558 -3.83 8.44 23.06
CA GLU A 558 -4.97 7.73 22.44
C GLU A 558 -5.61 6.76 23.42
N VAL A 559 -4.80 5.98 24.14
CA VAL A 559 -5.29 5.03 25.16
C VAL A 559 -5.97 5.77 26.31
N GLU A 560 -5.33 6.81 26.87
CA GLU A 560 -5.88 7.61 27.96
C GLU A 560 -7.23 8.23 27.57
N ARG A 561 -7.31 8.82 26.37
CA ARG A 561 -8.57 9.39 25.86
C ARG A 561 -9.66 8.33 25.70
N ALA A 562 -9.38 7.22 25.05
CA ALA A 562 -10.36 6.17 24.83
C ALA A 562 -10.81 5.54 26.15
N TYR A 563 -9.90 5.37 27.09
CA TYR A 563 -10.19 4.84 28.43
C TYR A 563 -11.12 5.76 29.22
N TYR A 564 -10.79 7.06 29.30
CA TYR A 564 -11.62 8.02 30.01
C TYR A 564 -12.96 8.31 29.31
N GLN A 565 -13.02 8.15 27.99
CA GLN A 565 -14.28 8.25 27.25
C GLN A 565 -15.20 7.05 27.52
N LEU A 566 -14.66 5.86 27.71
CA LEU A 566 -15.43 4.65 27.96
C LEU A 566 -16.03 4.61 29.36
N GLN A 567 -15.29 5.05 30.38
CA GLN A 567 -15.68 4.92 31.79
C GLN A 567 -17.09 5.47 32.13
N PRO A 568 -17.47 6.68 31.71
CA PRO A 568 -18.78 7.24 32.08
C PRO A 568 -19.94 6.55 31.32
N GLN A 569 -19.67 5.89 30.19
CA GLN A 569 -20.72 5.40 29.31
C GLN A 569 -21.55 4.25 29.94
N LEU A 570 -20.96 3.42 30.78
CA LEU A 570 -21.69 2.40 31.52
C LEU A 570 -22.78 3.00 32.40
N ARG A 571 -22.41 4.07 33.13
CA ARG A 571 -23.37 4.79 34.01
C ARG A 571 -24.43 5.53 33.18
N ASN A 572 -24.06 6.03 32.01
CA ASN A 572 -25.00 6.66 31.08
C ASN A 572 -26.05 5.68 30.59
N ILE A 573 -25.67 4.42 30.25
CA ILE A 573 -26.62 3.37 29.88
C ILE A 573 -27.57 3.07 31.03
N GLU A 574 -27.06 2.90 32.24
CA GLU A 574 -27.89 2.66 33.43
C GLU A 574 -28.88 3.81 33.66
N THR A 575 -28.39 5.05 33.62
CA THR A 575 -29.23 6.25 33.77
C THR A 575 -30.29 6.33 32.68
N ALA A 576 -29.93 6.08 31.43
CA ALA A 576 -30.87 6.11 30.30
C ALA A 576 -31.94 4.99 30.41
N THR A 577 -31.54 3.80 30.86
CA THR A 577 -32.47 2.69 31.13
C THR A 577 -33.50 3.05 32.20
N GLN A 578 -33.05 3.68 33.28
CA GLN A 578 -33.96 4.16 34.33
C GLN A 578 -34.88 5.29 33.81
N SER A 579 -34.36 6.15 32.91
CA SER A 579 -35.15 7.24 32.31
C SER A 579 -36.27 6.71 31.43
N ILE A 580 -36.05 5.68 30.65
CA ILE A 580 -37.11 5.04 29.84
C ILE A 580 -38.21 4.53 30.75
N LYS A 581 -37.89 3.74 31.79
CA LYS A 581 -38.90 3.19 32.71
C LYS A 581 -39.77 4.27 33.33
N ARG A 582 -39.13 5.38 33.77
CA ARG A 582 -39.89 6.53 34.33
C ARG A 582 -40.73 7.24 33.27
N ALA A 583 -40.24 7.35 32.03
CA ALA A 583 -40.99 7.99 30.96
C ALA A 583 -42.18 7.14 30.51
N GLU A 584 -42.05 5.82 30.48
CA GLU A 584 -43.14 4.87 30.22
C GLU A 584 -44.24 4.97 31.28
N GLU A 585 -43.85 4.93 32.57
CA GLU A 585 -44.77 5.08 33.69
C GLU A 585 -45.49 6.44 33.65
N ALA A 586 -44.75 7.54 33.32
CA ALA A 586 -45.29 8.88 33.19
C ALA A 586 -46.29 9.01 32.03
N LEU A 587 -45.99 8.39 30.87
CA LEU A 587 -46.88 8.38 29.73
C LEU A 587 -48.17 7.59 30.05
N GLN A 588 -48.04 6.42 30.63
CA GLN A 588 -49.18 5.61 31.02
C GLN A 588 -50.09 6.35 32.02
N ALA A 589 -49.50 7.02 33.01
CA ALA A 589 -50.25 7.87 33.95
C ALA A 589 -50.95 9.03 33.29
N ALA A 590 -50.26 9.72 32.32
CA ALA A 590 -50.83 10.83 31.57
C ALA A 590 -52.01 10.37 30.67
N GLU A 591 -51.90 9.22 30.01
CA GLU A 591 -52.95 8.64 29.18
C GLU A 591 -54.20 8.26 30.00
N ILE A 592 -54.04 7.56 31.13
CA ILE A 592 -55.12 7.21 32.01
C ILE A 592 -55.84 8.47 32.56
N ARG A 593 -55.09 9.48 32.98
CA ARG A 593 -55.67 10.75 33.50
C ARG A 593 -56.38 11.53 32.38
N PHE A 594 -55.89 11.49 31.16
CA PHE A 594 -56.57 12.08 29.99
C PHE A 594 -57.88 11.36 29.69
N ASP A 595 -57.90 10.05 29.68
CA ASP A 595 -59.10 9.26 29.41
C ASP A 595 -60.18 9.46 30.50
N LEU A 596 -59.76 9.80 31.72
CA LEU A 596 -60.64 10.19 32.82
C LEU A 596 -61.06 11.70 32.77
N GLY A 597 -60.60 12.46 31.78
CA GLY A 597 -60.94 13.88 31.61
C GLY A 597 -60.25 14.83 32.62
N VAL A 598 -59.22 14.36 33.37
CA VAL A 598 -58.51 15.11 34.41
C VAL A 598 -57.27 15.81 33.84
N ASN A 599 -56.78 15.40 32.69
CA ASN A 599 -55.53 15.89 32.07
C ASN A 599 -55.82 16.48 30.71
N THR A 600 -54.90 17.35 30.21
CA THR A 600 -54.97 17.91 28.89
C THR A 600 -54.23 17.02 27.86
N GLN A 601 -54.59 17.14 26.57
CA GLN A 601 -53.88 16.48 25.51
C GLN A 601 -52.38 16.88 25.45
N THR A 602 -52.08 18.13 25.76
CA THR A 602 -50.70 18.66 25.82
C THR A 602 -49.83 17.89 26.81
N GLU A 603 -50.38 17.49 27.95
CA GLU A 603 -49.62 16.72 28.95
C GLU A 603 -49.30 15.28 28.47
N VAL A 604 -50.22 14.65 27.74
CA VAL A 604 -49.99 13.33 27.13
C VAL A 604 -48.92 13.46 26.04
N LEU A 605 -48.98 14.50 25.22
CA LEU A 605 -47.99 14.79 24.20
C LEU A 605 -46.59 15.03 24.80
N ASP A 606 -46.53 15.83 25.87
CA ASP A 606 -45.27 16.07 26.59
C ASP A 606 -44.69 14.79 27.18
N ALA A 607 -45.50 13.94 27.77
CA ALA A 607 -45.06 12.67 28.31
C ALA A 607 -44.55 11.72 27.17
N ARG A 608 -45.24 11.70 26.03
CA ARG A 608 -44.82 10.94 24.84
C ARG A 608 -43.49 11.44 24.26
N ASN A 609 -43.35 12.75 24.12
CA ASN A 609 -42.11 13.37 23.64
C ASN A 609 -40.93 13.05 24.59
N ARG A 610 -41.19 12.97 25.92
CA ARG A 610 -40.19 12.53 26.90
C ARG A 610 -39.81 11.07 26.71
N LEU A 611 -40.77 10.19 26.43
CA LEU A 611 -40.50 8.78 26.15
C LEU A 611 -39.66 8.59 24.88
N VAL A 612 -40.05 9.22 23.76
CA VAL A 612 -39.28 9.17 22.50
C VAL A 612 -37.85 9.69 22.71
N ARG A 613 -37.67 10.77 23.48
CA ARG A 613 -36.34 11.27 23.84
C ARG A 613 -35.56 10.29 24.71
N ALA A 614 -36.22 9.65 25.70
CA ALA A 614 -35.56 8.68 26.56
C ALA A 614 -35.12 7.42 25.79
N GLN A 615 -35.94 6.94 24.83
CA GLN A 615 -35.59 5.84 23.93
C GLN A 615 -34.37 6.18 23.06
N ASN A 616 -34.37 7.36 22.43
CA ASN A 616 -33.23 7.83 21.65
C ASN A 616 -31.97 7.96 22.51
N ASN A 617 -32.09 8.47 23.74
CA ASN A 617 -30.97 8.61 24.68
C ASN A 617 -30.38 7.25 25.06
N LEU A 618 -31.19 6.21 25.26
CA LEU A 618 -30.68 4.87 25.54
C LEU A 618 -29.91 4.30 24.35
N ILE A 619 -30.48 4.39 23.14
CA ILE A 619 -29.77 3.95 21.93
C ILE A 619 -28.45 4.68 21.80
N ASN A 620 -28.46 6.00 21.94
CA ASN A 620 -27.25 6.82 21.85
C ASN A 620 -26.22 6.42 22.93
N ALA A 621 -26.64 6.13 24.17
CA ALA A 621 -25.76 5.70 25.24
C ALA A 621 -25.10 4.35 24.92
N ILE A 622 -25.86 3.36 24.46
CA ILE A 622 -25.36 2.04 24.10
C ILE A 622 -24.40 2.14 22.91
N ILE A 623 -24.78 2.85 21.86
CA ILE A 623 -23.93 3.01 20.67
C ILE A 623 -22.65 3.79 20.98
N THR A 624 -22.73 4.84 21.79
CA THR A 624 -21.56 5.59 22.24
C THR A 624 -20.61 4.72 23.07
N TYR A 625 -21.17 3.87 23.93
CA TYR A 625 -20.37 2.87 24.64
C TYR A 625 -19.65 1.93 23.69
N ASN A 626 -20.37 1.33 22.75
CA ASN A 626 -19.82 0.38 21.79
C ASN A 626 -18.74 1.00 20.91
N ARG A 627 -18.93 2.24 20.45
CA ARG A 627 -17.91 3.01 19.73
C ARG A 627 -16.66 3.26 20.58
N SER A 628 -16.85 3.74 21.82
CA SER A 628 -15.74 4.00 22.75
C SER A 628 -14.98 2.71 23.10
N PHE A 629 -15.70 1.60 23.21
CA PHE A 629 -15.11 0.28 23.45
C PHE A 629 -14.26 -0.17 22.25
N ALA A 630 -14.77 -0.04 21.03
CA ALA A 630 -14.02 -0.36 19.81
C ALA A 630 -12.78 0.54 19.65
N GLN A 631 -12.90 1.82 19.95
CA GLN A 631 -11.78 2.77 19.95
C GLN A 631 -10.71 2.38 20.98
N LEU A 632 -11.11 1.98 22.19
CA LEU A 632 -10.17 1.52 23.21
C LEU A 632 -9.48 0.21 22.81
N GLN A 633 -10.22 -0.73 22.20
CA GLN A 633 -9.62 -1.96 21.66
C GLN A 633 -8.53 -1.65 20.63
N ARG A 634 -8.80 -0.73 19.69
CA ARG A 634 -7.82 -0.29 18.69
C ARG A 634 -6.64 0.44 19.33
N ALA A 635 -6.91 1.36 20.27
CA ALA A 635 -5.87 2.12 20.97
C ALA A 635 -4.95 1.20 21.77
N ALA A 636 -5.49 0.18 22.42
CA ALA A 636 -4.74 -0.84 23.17
C ALA A 636 -4.05 -1.88 22.28
N GLY A 637 -4.28 -1.88 20.97
CA GLY A 637 -3.77 -2.92 20.07
C GLY A 637 -4.35 -4.31 20.37
N PHE A 638 -5.58 -4.33 20.90
CA PHE A 638 -6.26 -5.59 21.28
C PHE A 638 -6.88 -6.23 20.04
N ARG A 639 -6.36 -7.40 19.64
CA ARG A 639 -6.87 -8.19 18.51
C ARG A 639 -7.80 -9.30 19.02
N ARG A 640 -9.07 -9.23 18.66
CA ARG A 640 -10.00 -10.38 18.85
C ARG A 640 -9.45 -11.59 18.09
N GLY A 641 -9.09 -12.66 18.80
CA GLY A 641 -8.79 -13.96 18.19
C GLY A 641 -7.31 -14.38 18.13
N LYS A 642 -6.39 -13.67 18.81
CA LYS A 642 -5.02 -14.14 19.05
C LYS A 642 -4.76 -14.38 20.54
N ASN A 643 -5.54 -15.25 21.16
CA ASN A 643 -5.21 -15.91 22.42
C ASN A 643 -5.21 -17.42 22.20
#